data_88456c15b0f7647825aaa52995215cc0
#
_entry.id   88456c15b0f7647825aaa52995215cc0
#
_cell.length_a   1.000
_cell.length_b   1.000
_cell.length_c   1.000
_cell.angle_alpha   90.00
_cell.angle_beta   90.00
_cell.angle_gamma   90.00
#
_symmetry.space_group_name_H-M   'P 1'
#
loop_
_entity.id
_entity.type
_entity.pdbx_description
1 polymer ?
#
loop_
_entity_poly.entity_id
_entity_poly.type
_entity_poly.pdbx_seq_one_letter_code
_entity_poly.pdbx_strand_id
1 'polypeptide(L)'
;MAEKILRTEYSEEMQRSYMNYSMSVITARAIPDARDGLKPVQRRVLYDMSELRLDYDKPHRKSARIVGDTMGKYHPHGDSSIYETLVVMSQDFKKGMALVDGHGNFGSIEGDGAAAMRYTEARLEKFAQEVYLKDLDKTVNFVPNYDETEKEPEVLPVRVPNLLINGAEGIAVGMSTSIPPHNLGEVVDAVRAYIDDPEISTEQLMEYMPGPDFPTGGIIANKSELPGIYENGVGKIKLRGRFEVELGKRKADKDKLVITEIPYTMIGAGINKMLVDIADLVESKKLTDVVDISNQSNKDGIRIVLELRKDADIDKIKNILYKKTKLEDTFGVNMLAIAGGRPETLNLKGILRNFLNFQYENTERKYNVLLQKELDKKEVQEGLITACDCIDLIIAVLRGSKNLKDAKACLMSGDVSKIQFKVPGFEEDAKQLHFTERQASAILEMRLYKLIGLEILALEKEHKETLRKIAEYKKILGSRDEMNRVIKDDLAAIRKEFSVPRRTLIEDGPEAFYDETAVAVQEVVFVLDRFGYCKLLDKSTYERNQETVDTEQVHVVRCLNTDKICLFASSGNLYQIKAADVPAGKLRDKGTPIENLSKYDGTKDSIIYLTSAQDLKGRTLVFATKMAMVKQVPAEEFETNNRMVAATKLQEGDGVVTIVPVEGQSEVVLQTTGGVFLRFPLEEISVLKKASRGVRGIKLAKNEELENLYLIGEDPVIEYKGKEVHMNRLKIAKRDGKGSKVRL
;
A
#
# COMPACT_ATOMS: atom_id res chain seq x y z
N MET A 1 40.71 -32.86 13.26
CA MET A 1 40.48 -31.41 13.47
C MET A 1 39.56 -31.27 14.70
N ALA A 2 39.97 -30.54 15.72
CA ALA A 2 39.13 -30.35 16.90
C ALA A 2 37.97 -29.39 16.53
N GLU A 3 36.75 -29.83 16.69
CA GLU A 3 35.54 -28.98 16.52
C GLU A 3 35.62 -27.82 17.51
N LYS A 4 35.63 -26.60 17.01
CA LYS A 4 35.57 -25.38 17.83
C LYS A 4 34.10 -25.05 18.11
N ILE A 5 33.59 -25.46 19.25
CA ILE A 5 32.24 -25.11 19.72
C ILE A 5 32.25 -23.63 20.13
N LEU A 6 31.57 -22.79 19.35
CA LEU A 6 31.28 -21.38 19.69
C LEU A 6 29.94 -21.33 20.46
N ARG A 7 29.98 -20.80 21.68
CA ARG A 7 28.75 -20.50 22.43
C ARG A 7 28.32 -19.08 22.13
N THR A 8 27.11 -18.89 21.66
CA THR A 8 26.50 -17.58 21.38
C THR A 8 25.21 -17.48 22.18
N GLU A 9 24.96 -16.32 22.77
CA GLU A 9 23.68 -16.02 23.41
C GLU A 9 22.57 -16.05 22.37
N TYR A 10 21.45 -16.72 22.67
CA TYR A 10 20.31 -16.84 21.76
C TYR A 10 19.73 -15.48 21.38
N SER A 11 19.63 -14.56 22.34
CA SER A 11 19.13 -13.22 22.12
C SER A 11 20.00 -12.40 21.16
N GLU A 12 21.32 -12.51 21.26
CA GLU A 12 22.27 -11.82 20.38
C GLU A 12 22.21 -12.39 18.94
N GLU A 13 22.15 -13.71 18.82
CA GLU A 13 22.03 -14.36 17.50
C GLU A 13 20.69 -14.01 16.81
N MET A 14 19.60 -14.02 17.58
CA MET A 14 18.29 -13.60 17.05
C MET A 14 18.30 -12.14 16.61
N GLN A 15 18.85 -11.23 17.41
CA GLN A 15 18.95 -9.82 17.04
C GLN A 15 19.79 -9.63 15.78
N ARG A 16 20.96 -10.26 15.70
CA ARG A 16 21.84 -10.16 14.53
C ARG A 16 21.17 -10.72 13.27
N SER A 17 20.59 -11.90 13.36
CA SER A 17 19.92 -12.56 12.23
C SER A 17 18.68 -11.78 11.78
N TYR A 18 17.90 -11.23 12.73
CA TYR A 18 16.74 -10.41 12.42
C TYR A 18 17.12 -9.07 11.80
N MET A 19 18.21 -8.44 12.26
CA MET A 19 18.74 -7.23 11.63
C MET A 19 19.18 -7.49 10.19
N ASN A 20 19.94 -8.55 9.94
CA ASN A 20 20.37 -8.90 8.59
C ASN A 20 19.18 -9.19 7.66
N TYR A 21 18.19 -9.95 8.15
CA TYR A 21 16.95 -10.18 7.41
C TYR A 21 16.20 -8.88 7.13
N SER A 22 16.03 -8.03 8.15
CA SER A 22 15.33 -6.74 8.01
C SER A 22 16.01 -5.84 6.99
N MET A 23 17.34 -5.72 7.05
CA MET A 23 18.12 -4.95 6.09
C MET A 23 17.96 -5.49 4.67
N SER A 24 18.01 -6.81 4.49
CA SER A 24 17.79 -7.44 3.18
C SER A 24 16.39 -7.16 2.63
N VAL A 25 15.33 -7.24 3.47
CA VAL A 25 13.96 -6.93 3.06
C VAL A 25 13.81 -5.46 2.68
N ILE A 26 14.47 -4.55 3.40
CA ILE A 26 14.43 -3.11 3.12
C ILE A 26 15.16 -2.80 1.81
N THR A 27 16.44 -3.19 1.68
CA THR A 27 17.31 -2.75 0.58
C THR A 27 17.15 -3.57 -0.70
N ALA A 28 16.80 -4.85 -0.58
CA ALA A 28 16.80 -5.78 -1.71
C ALA A 28 15.44 -6.42 -2.04
N ARG A 29 14.33 -5.94 -1.48
CA ARG A 29 13.00 -6.52 -1.75
C ARG A 29 11.87 -5.52 -1.86
N ALA A 30 11.56 -4.76 -0.77
CA ALA A 30 10.29 -4.05 -0.64
C ALA A 30 10.33 -2.58 -1.04
N ILE A 31 11.48 -1.91 -0.83
CA ILE A 31 11.62 -0.46 -1.04
C ILE A 31 12.30 -0.22 -2.39
N PRO A 32 11.78 0.73 -3.22
CA PRO A 32 12.38 1.05 -4.52
C PRO A 32 13.67 1.86 -4.36
N ASP A 33 14.57 1.77 -5.35
CA ASP A 33 15.74 2.63 -5.47
C ASP A 33 15.33 4.03 -5.98
N ALA A 34 15.88 5.08 -5.39
CA ALA A 34 15.55 6.46 -5.76
C ALA A 34 16.02 6.84 -7.18
N ARG A 35 17.03 6.12 -7.74
CA ARG A 35 17.61 6.39 -9.05
C ARG A 35 16.68 5.94 -10.19
N ASP A 36 16.17 4.69 -10.13
CA ASP A 36 15.33 4.11 -11.19
C ASP A 36 13.86 3.91 -10.78
N GLY A 37 13.54 4.11 -9.51
CA GLY A 37 12.18 3.96 -8.99
C GLY A 37 11.65 2.53 -9.01
N LEU A 38 12.51 1.52 -9.13
CA LEU A 38 12.14 0.13 -9.26
C LEU A 38 12.54 -0.68 -8.03
N LYS A 39 11.71 -1.67 -7.71
CA LYS A 39 12.09 -2.75 -6.81
C LYS A 39 13.00 -3.74 -7.55
N PRO A 40 13.87 -4.50 -6.84
CA PRO A 40 14.76 -5.45 -7.49
C PRO A 40 14.06 -6.44 -8.42
N VAL A 41 12.93 -7.01 -8.02
CA VAL A 41 12.17 -7.94 -8.86
C VAL A 41 11.66 -7.28 -10.15
N GLN A 42 11.19 -6.04 -10.10
CA GLN A 42 10.73 -5.31 -11.29
C GLN A 42 11.89 -5.06 -12.27
N ARG A 43 13.03 -4.61 -11.73
CA ARG A 43 14.25 -4.37 -12.50
C ARG A 43 14.72 -5.63 -13.21
N ARG A 44 14.75 -6.75 -12.50
CA ARG A 44 15.20 -8.06 -13.02
C ARG A 44 14.27 -8.58 -14.11
N VAL A 45 12.95 -8.46 -13.95
CA VAL A 45 11.98 -8.87 -14.98
C VAL A 45 12.15 -8.04 -16.24
N LEU A 46 12.27 -6.71 -16.15
CA LEU A 46 12.45 -5.85 -17.33
C LEU A 46 13.79 -6.10 -18.02
N TYR A 47 14.86 -6.32 -17.24
CA TYR A 47 16.17 -6.65 -17.77
C TYR A 47 16.15 -8.00 -18.50
N ASP A 48 15.58 -9.03 -17.89
CA ASP A 48 15.46 -10.37 -18.49
C ASP A 48 14.64 -10.35 -19.78
N MET A 49 13.52 -9.58 -19.80
CA MET A 49 12.74 -9.40 -21.01
C MET A 49 13.56 -8.75 -22.14
N SER A 50 14.48 -7.84 -21.82
CA SER A 50 15.42 -7.23 -22.77
C SER A 50 16.43 -8.24 -23.28
N GLU A 51 17.03 -9.06 -22.41
CA GLU A 51 17.96 -10.12 -22.77
C GLU A 51 17.29 -11.18 -23.67
N LEU A 52 16.06 -11.53 -23.38
CA LEU A 52 15.22 -12.41 -24.21
C LEU A 52 14.76 -11.77 -25.52
N ARG A 53 15.11 -10.48 -25.76
CA ARG A 53 14.75 -9.68 -26.94
C ARG A 53 13.24 -9.65 -27.18
N LEU A 54 12.49 -9.46 -26.10
CA LEU A 54 11.03 -9.30 -26.13
C LEU A 54 10.66 -7.82 -26.36
N ASP A 55 11.20 -7.26 -27.44
CA ASP A 55 11.00 -5.88 -27.82
C ASP A 55 9.52 -5.62 -28.15
N TYR A 56 9.07 -4.36 -28.04
CA TYR A 56 7.69 -3.95 -28.26
C TYR A 56 7.17 -4.26 -29.67
N ASP A 57 8.06 -4.38 -30.65
CA ASP A 57 7.75 -4.71 -32.06
C ASP A 57 7.84 -6.21 -32.38
N LYS A 58 8.20 -7.05 -31.41
CA LYS A 58 8.32 -8.50 -31.56
C LYS A 58 7.08 -9.23 -31.08
N PRO A 59 6.87 -10.49 -31.49
CA PRO A 59 5.76 -11.30 -30.97
C PRO A 59 5.86 -11.51 -29.47
N HIS A 60 4.69 -11.51 -28.80
CA HIS A 60 4.58 -11.89 -27.40
C HIS A 60 5.11 -13.31 -27.14
N ARG A 61 5.58 -13.56 -25.93
CA ARG A 61 6.02 -14.88 -25.47
C ARG A 61 5.31 -15.27 -24.19
N LYS A 62 5.16 -16.58 -23.96
CA LYS A 62 4.52 -17.12 -22.75
C LYS A 62 5.14 -16.51 -21.50
N SER A 63 4.29 -15.98 -20.60
CA SER A 63 4.73 -15.41 -19.32
C SER A 63 5.52 -16.41 -18.49
N ALA A 64 5.17 -17.70 -18.57
CA ALA A 64 5.92 -18.77 -17.90
C ALA A 64 7.39 -18.87 -18.32
N ARG A 65 7.74 -18.51 -19.57
CA ARG A 65 9.14 -18.47 -20.03
C ARG A 65 9.90 -17.31 -19.38
N ILE A 66 9.28 -16.12 -19.34
CA ILE A 66 9.88 -14.95 -18.71
C ILE A 66 10.10 -15.22 -17.23
N VAL A 67 9.08 -15.70 -16.53
CA VAL A 67 9.15 -16.03 -15.10
C VAL A 67 10.24 -17.07 -14.81
N GLY A 68 10.31 -18.13 -15.63
CA GLY A 68 11.29 -19.20 -15.46
C GLY A 68 12.73 -18.72 -15.68
N ASP A 69 12.98 -17.89 -16.70
CA ASP A 69 14.30 -17.35 -17.00
C ASP A 69 14.75 -16.34 -15.92
N THR A 70 13.88 -15.41 -15.55
CA THR A 70 14.11 -14.44 -14.46
C THR A 70 14.43 -15.15 -13.14
N MET A 71 13.66 -16.19 -12.80
CA MET A 71 13.84 -16.96 -11.57
C MET A 71 15.20 -17.71 -11.58
N GLY A 72 15.54 -18.32 -12.71
CA GLY A 72 16.77 -19.11 -12.82
C GLY A 72 18.03 -18.29 -12.84
N LYS A 73 18.01 -17.10 -13.46
CA LYS A 73 19.21 -16.28 -13.66
C LYS A 73 19.37 -15.16 -12.63
N TYR A 74 18.29 -14.49 -12.22
CA TYR A 74 18.41 -13.22 -11.52
C TYR A 74 17.66 -13.16 -10.18
N HIS A 75 16.51 -13.80 -10.06
CA HIS A 75 15.64 -13.62 -8.88
C HIS A 75 15.29 -14.95 -8.20
N PRO A 76 16.09 -15.41 -7.21
CA PRO A 76 15.95 -16.73 -6.59
C PRO A 76 14.79 -16.76 -5.57
N HIS A 77 13.59 -16.48 -6.01
CA HIS A 77 12.36 -16.47 -5.20
C HIS A 77 11.20 -17.17 -5.93
N GLY A 78 10.05 -17.31 -5.28
CA GLY A 78 8.90 -18.01 -5.84
C GLY A 78 8.39 -17.41 -7.16
N ASP A 79 8.05 -18.29 -8.10
CA ASP A 79 7.52 -17.96 -9.42
C ASP A 79 6.27 -17.07 -9.36
N SER A 80 5.41 -17.30 -8.37
CA SER A 80 4.18 -16.51 -8.16
C SER A 80 4.48 -15.03 -7.94
N SER A 81 5.52 -14.69 -7.15
CA SER A 81 5.89 -13.29 -6.88
C SER A 81 6.44 -12.58 -8.13
N ILE A 82 7.18 -13.32 -8.96
CA ILE A 82 7.72 -12.81 -10.23
C ILE A 82 6.55 -12.58 -11.21
N TYR A 83 5.64 -13.57 -11.31
CA TYR A 83 4.48 -13.46 -12.18
C TYR A 83 3.53 -12.33 -11.77
N GLU A 84 3.22 -12.20 -10.47
CA GLU A 84 2.41 -11.07 -9.97
C GLU A 84 3.05 -9.72 -10.27
N THR A 85 4.37 -9.62 -10.18
CA THR A 85 5.09 -8.40 -10.57
C THR A 85 4.94 -8.11 -12.05
N LEU A 86 5.09 -9.11 -12.92
CA LEU A 86 4.87 -9.00 -14.35
C LEU A 86 3.44 -8.52 -14.65
N VAL A 87 2.45 -9.12 -13.98
CA VAL A 87 1.03 -8.77 -14.10
C VAL A 87 0.78 -7.32 -13.69
N VAL A 88 1.28 -6.88 -12.54
CA VAL A 88 1.09 -5.50 -12.05
C VAL A 88 1.74 -4.48 -13.00
N MET A 89 2.87 -4.80 -13.62
CA MET A 89 3.53 -3.91 -14.58
C MET A 89 2.77 -3.77 -15.91
N SER A 90 1.83 -4.68 -16.21
CA SER A 90 0.97 -4.60 -17.39
C SER A 90 -0.39 -3.95 -17.12
N GLN A 91 -0.77 -3.72 -15.85
CA GLN A 91 -2.08 -3.20 -15.47
C GLN A 91 -2.10 -1.67 -15.55
N ASP A 92 -2.76 -1.12 -16.55
CA ASP A 92 -2.90 0.32 -16.81
C ASP A 92 -3.77 1.05 -15.76
N PHE A 93 -4.59 0.30 -15.01
CA PHE A 93 -5.36 0.82 -13.88
C PHE A 93 -4.56 0.86 -12.56
N LYS A 94 -3.37 0.25 -12.51
CA LYS A 94 -2.44 0.31 -11.37
C LYS A 94 -1.20 1.15 -11.62
N LYS A 95 -0.79 1.29 -12.87
CA LYS A 95 0.41 2.04 -13.26
C LYS A 95 0.04 3.28 -14.04
N GLY A 96 0.71 4.40 -13.74
CA GLY A 96 0.58 5.62 -14.54
C GLY A 96 1.00 5.39 -15.98
N MET A 97 2.10 4.63 -16.17
CA MET A 97 2.59 4.16 -17.46
C MET A 97 2.88 2.66 -17.35
N ALA A 98 2.17 1.82 -18.11
CA ALA A 98 2.44 0.39 -18.17
C ALA A 98 3.85 0.13 -18.73
N LEU A 99 4.52 -0.91 -18.23
CA LEU A 99 5.87 -1.30 -18.64
C LEU A 99 5.91 -2.61 -19.43
N VAL A 100 4.84 -3.37 -19.36
CA VAL A 100 4.67 -4.67 -19.99
C VAL A 100 3.40 -4.66 -20.82
N ASP A 101 3.50 -5.06 -22.09
CA ASP A 101 2.38 -5.31 -22.97
C ASP A 101 1.95 -6.77 -22.82
N GLY A 102 0.79 -6.96 -22.16
CA GLY A 102 0.22 -8.26 -21.84
C GLY A 102 -0.83 -8.72 -22.84
N HIS A 103 -0.75 -9.98 -23.29
CA HIS A 103 -1.76 -10.62 -24.13
C HIS A 103 -2.44 -11.76 -23.38
N GLY A 104 -3.76 -11.69 -23.27
CA GLY A 104 -4.58 -12.60 -22.48
C GLY A 104 -5.23 -11.92 -21.29
N ASN A 105 -5.62 -12.69 -20.29
CA ASN A 105 -6.23 -12.15 -19.07
C ASN A 105 -5.15 -11.82 -18.02
N PHE A 106 -4.88 -10.54 -17.84
CA PHE A 106 -3.98 -9.99 -16.80
C PHE A 106 -4.74 -9.40 -15.61
N GLY A 107 -5.99 -9.83 -15.37
CA GLY A 107 -6.83 -9.33 -14.29
C GLY A 107 -7.67 -8.12 -14.67
N SER A 108 -8.54 -7.70 -13.77
CA SER A 108 -9.42 -6.54 -13.96
C SER A 108 -9.37 -5.58 -12.78
N ILE A 109 -9.84 -4.37 -12.99
CA ILE A 109 -9.98 -3.35 -11.94
C ILE A 109 -10.99 -3.79 -10.86
N GLU A 110 -11.92 -4.70 -11.19
CA GLU A 110 -12.95 -5.23 -10.28
C GLU A 110 -12.41 -6.32 -9.35
N GLY A 111 -11.17 -6.78 -9.56
CA GLY A 111 -10.49 -7.74 -8.70
C GLY A 111 -10.42 -9.15 -9.25
N ASP A 112 -10.77 -9.37 -10.51
CA ASP A 112 -10.46 -10.64 -11.15
C ASP A 112 -8.96 -10.83 -11.22
N GLY A 113 -8.50 -12.02 -10.83
CA GLY A 113 -7.09 -12.39 -10.91
C GLY A 113 -6.64 -12.62 -12.35
N ALA A 114 -5.34 -12.47 -12.59
CA ALA A 114 -4.75 -12.88 -13.87
C ALA A 114 -4.89 -14.39 -14.08
N ALA A 115 -5.00 -14.82 -15.34
CA ALA A 115 -4.93 -16.23 -15.69
C ALA A 115 -3.53 -16.79 -15.37
N ALA A 116 -3.42 -18.11 -15.18
CA ALA A 116 -2.12 -18.74 -14.92
C ALA A 116 -1.10 -18.43 -16.04
N MET A 117 0.18 -18.25 -15.67
CA MET A 117 1.27 -17.80 -16.56
C MET A 117 1.48 -18.66 -17.82
N ARG A 118 0.97 -19.90 -17.84
CA ARG A 118 0.99 -20.78 -19.00
C ARG A 118 0.01 -20.35 -20.12
N TYR A 119 -1.00 -19.55 -19.77
CA TYR A 119 -2.01 -19.06 -20.71
C TYR A 119 -1.72 -17.64 -21.21
N THR A 120 -1.08 -16.81 -20.40
CA THR A 120 -0.78 -15.43 -20.73
C THR A 120 0.53 -15.31 -21.51
N GLU A 121 0.65 -14.25 -22.27
CA GLU A 121 1.86 -13.89 -23.03
C GLU A 121 2.20 -12.43 -22.78
N ALA A 122 3.49 -12.08 -22.85
CA ALA A 122 3.95 -10.73 -22.59
C ALA A 122 5.15 -10.34 -23.46
N ARG A 123 5.34 -9.04 -23.62
CA ARG A 123 6.53 -8.39 -24.17
C ARG A 123 6.71 -7.02 -23.51
N LEU A 124 7.81 -6.34 -23.79
CA LEU A 124 8.04 -4.98 -23.31
C LEU A 124 7.05 -3.99 -23.95
N GLU A 125 6.58 -3.04 -23.18
CA GLU A 125 5.95 -1.84 -23.73
C GLU A 125 6.99 -0.94 -24.40
N LYS A 126 6.58 -0.17 -25.41
CA LYS A 126 7.46 0.79 -26.09
C LYS A 126 8.07 1.79 -25.11
N PHE A 127 7.26 2.25 -24.16
CA PHE A 127 7.71 3.14 -23.08
C PHE A 127 8.83 2.50 -22.24
N ALA A 128 8.69 1.26 -21.83
CA ALA A 128 9.71 0.56 -21.06
C ALA A 128 11.00 0.40 -21.84
N GLN A 129 10.93 -0.01 -23.11
CA GLN A 129 12.11 -0.21 -23.94
C GLN A 129 12.86 1.10 -24.22
N GLU A 130 12.14 2.15 -24.62
CA GLU A 130 12.74 3.43 -24.98
C GLU A 130 13.19 4.28 -23.79
N VAL A 131 12.51 4.18 -22.63
CA VAL A 131 12.75 5.05 -21.49
C VAL A 131 13.57 4.39 -20.39
N TYR A 132 13.46 3.06 -20.19
CA TYR A 132 14.10 2.34 -19.09
C TYR A 132 15.34 1.54 -19.52
N LEU A 133 15.39 1.07 -20.76
CA LEU A 133 16.40 0.11 -21.21
C LEU A 133 17.36 0.66 -22.25
N LYS A 134 17.09 1.84 -22.80
CA LYS A 134 17.93 2.45 -23.83
C LYS A 134 19.31 2.80 -23.30
N ASP A 135 20.35 2.46 -24.07
CA ASP A 135 21.75 2.70 -23.72
C ASP A 135 22.25 1.98 -22.43
N LEU A 136 21.58 0.88 -22.03
CA LEU A 136 21.87 0.12 -20.83
C LEU A 136 23.37 -0.26 -20.72
N ASP A 137 23.96 -0.71 -21.84
CA ASP A 137 25.37 -1.12 -21.96
C ASP A 137 26.37 0.03 -21.77
N LYS A 138 25.92 1.30 -21.81
CA LYS A 138 26.79 2.51 -21.82
C LYS A 138 26.66 3.36 -20.56
N THR A 139 25.69 3.07 -19.71
CA THR A 139 25.27 4.03 -18.69
C THR A 139 25.34 3.53 -17.27
N VAL A 140 25.07 2.26 -17.01
CA VAL A 140 24.99 1.71 -15.66
C VAL A 140 26.05 0.64 -15.39
N ASN A 141 26.28 0.39 -14.11
CA ASN A 141 27.16 -0.70 -13.69
C ASN A 141 26.41 -2.03 -13.72
N PHE A 142 27.17 -3.09 -14.01
CA PHE A 142 26.72 -4.47 -13.88
C PHE A 142 27.39 -5.12 -12.69
N VAL A 143 26.60 -5.84 -11.91
CA VAL A 143 27.03 -6.61 -10.75
C VAL A 143 26.80 -8.10 -10.99
N PRO A 144 27.53 -9.00 -10.32
CA PRO A 144 27.21 -10.43 -10.36
C PRO A 144 25.79 -10.67 -9.84
N ASN A 145 25.11 -11.67 -10.42
CA ASN A 145 23.86 -12.19 -9.88
C ASN A 145 24.08 -12.97 -8.57
N TYR A 146 23.04 -13.61 -8.04
CA TYR A 146 23.07 -14.30 -6.75
C TYR A 146 24.04 -15.50 -6.66
N ASP A 147 24.36 -16.14 -7.78
CA ASP A 147 25.27 -17.31 -7.87
C ASP A 147 26.54 -17.01 -8.66
N GLU A 148 26.79 -15.76 -9.03
CA GLU A 148 27.95 -15.25 -9.76
C GLU A 148 28.12 -15.84 -11.19
N THR A 149 27.08 -16.49 -11.72
CA THR A 149 27.14 -17.08 -13.08
C THR A 149 26.81 -16.08 -14.17
N GLU A 150 25.96 -15.07 -13.85
CA GLU A 150 25.50 -14.05 -14.77
C GLU A 150 25.75 -12.64 -14.19
N LYS A 151 25.53 -11.63 -15.00
CA LYS A 151 25.58 -10.23 -14.57
C LYS A 151 24.23 -9.57 -14.74
N GLU A 152 23.84 -8.77 -13.76
CA GLU A 152 22.63 -7.96 -13.80
C GLU A 152 22.98 -6.47 -13.62
N PRO A 153 22.18 -5.54 -14.16
CA PRO A 153 22.39 -4.12 -13.93
C PRO A 153 22.07 -3.76 -12.48
N GLU A 154 22.94 -2.97 -11.84
CA GLU A 154 22.70 -2.46 -10.49
C GLU A 154 21.41 -1.66 -10.42
N VAL A 155 21.17 -0.81 -11.42
CA VAL A 155 19.94 -0.03 -11.67
C VAL A 155 19.71 0.05 -13.17
N LEU A 156 18.46 0.33 -13.60
CA LEU A 156 18.19 0.62 -15.02
C LEU A 156 18.43 2.10 -15.32
N PRO A 157 18.86 2.46 -16.55
CA PRO A 157 19.10 3.84 -16.95
C PRO A 157 17.80 4.60 -17.25
N VAL A 158 16.87 4.59 -16.30
CA VAL A 158 15.56 5.20 -16.45
C VAL A 158 15.70 6.71 -16.65
N ARG A 159 15.12 7.24 -17.74
CA ARG A 159 15.29 8.63 -18.19
C ARG A 159 14.19 9.59 -17.70
N VAL A 160 13.34 9.13 -16.78
CA VAL A 160 12.27 9.92 -16.15
C VAL A 160 12.18 9.57 -14.65
N PRO A 161 11.67 10.45 -13.78
CA PRO A 161 11.50 10.15 -12.35
C PRO A 161 10.39 9.11 -12.13
N ASN A 162 10.72 7.83 -12.32
CA ASN A 162 9.75 6.73 -12.22
C ASN A 162 9.06 6.63 -10.86
N LEU A 163 9.74 6.99 -9.76
CA LEU A 163 9.12 7.07 -8.44
C LEU A 163 7.86 7.94 -8.42
N LEU A 164 7.85 9.04 -9.18
CA LEU A 164 6.68 9.91 -9.30
C LEU A 164 5.69 9.38 -10.34
N ILE A 165 6.16 8.97 -11.52
CA ILE A 165 5.28 8.60 -12.64
C ILE A 165 4.44 7.36 -12.32
N ASN A 166 5.07 6.28 -11.85
CA ASN A 166 4.40 5.03 -11.56
C ASN A 166 4.08 4.82 -10.08
N GLY A 167 4.56 5.73 -9.23
CA GLY A 167 4.46 5.54 -7.79
C GLY A 167 5.14 4.26 -7.30
N ALA A 168 5.05 4.02 -6.01
CA ALA A 168 5.54 2.77 -5.40
C ALA A 168 4.75 2.46 -4.13
N GLU A 169 4.47 1.20 -3.91
CA GLU A 169 3.91 0.68 -2.66
C GLU A 169 4.75 -0.50 -2.20
N GLY A 170 5.07 -0.57 -0.92
CA GLY A 170 5.86 -1.66 -0.37
C GLY A 170 5.87 -1.67 1.14
N ILE A 171 5.81 -2.87 1.72
CA ILE A 171 5.87 -3.08 3.16
C ILE A 171 7.15 -3.84 3.47
N ALA A 172 8.04 -3.19 4.22
CA ALA A 172 9.27 -3.78 4.74
C ALA A 172 9.15 -4.02 6.26
N VAL A 173 10.24 -4.42 6.88
CA VAL A 173 10.28 -4.59 8.34
C VAL A 173 10.45 -3.22 8.99
N GLY A 174 9.47 -2.80 9.77
CA GLY A 174 9.51 -1.53 10.52
C GLY A 174 9.28 -0.26 9.68
N MET A 175 9.11 -0.38 8.36
CA MET A 175 8.84 0.76 7.47
C MET A 175 8.06 0.35 6.24
N SER A 176 7.40 1.31 5.61
CA SER A 176 6.64 1.11 4.37
C SER A 176 6.83 2.29 3.44
N THR A 177 6.71 2.05 2.15
CA THR A 177 6.64 3.09 1.13
C THR A 177 5.25 3.13 0.50
N SER A 178 4.76 4.33 0.24
CA SER A 178 3.50 4.57 -0.45
C SER A 178 3.61 5.91 -1.18
N ILE A 179 4.00 5.85 -2.44
CA ILE A 179 4.23 7.00 -3.32
C ILE A 179 3.13 7.01 -4.38
N PRO A 180 2.31 8.07 -4.45
CA PRO A 180 1.25 8.14 -5.45
C PRO A 180 1.81 8.36 -6.86
N PRO A 181 1.15 7.85 -7.91
CA PRO A 181 1.52 8.13 -9.30
C PRO A 181 1.18 9.56 -9.71
N HIS A 182 1.92 10.09 -10.72
CA HIS A 182 1.76 11.44 -11.25
C HIS A 182 1.75 11.43 -12.78
N ASN A 183 1.27 12.51 -13.36
CA ASN A 183 1.23 12.69 -14.80
C ASN A 183 2.64 12.85 -15.39
N LEU A 184 2.96 12.05 -16.42
CA LEU A 184 4.28 12.07 -17.07
C LEU A 184 4.64 13.47 -17.60
N GLY A 185 3.71 14.14 -18.28
CA GLY A 185 3.96 15.46 -18.86
C GLY A 185 4.27 16.50 -17.80
N GLU A 186 3.52 16.51 -16.70
CA GLU A 186 3.70 17.44 -15.59
C GLU A 186 4.99 17.17 -14.82
N VAL A 187 5.33 15.92 -14.58
CA VAL A 187 6.60 15.54 -13.94
C VAL A 187 7.79 15.97 -14.78
N VAL A 188 7.74 15.80 -16.11
CA VAL A 188 8.79 16.26 -17.02
C VAL A 188 8.93 17.79 -16.97
N ASP A 189 7.81 18.52 -16.95
CA ASP A 189 7.84 20.00 -16.87
C ASP A 189 8.42 20.45 -15.52
N ALA A 190 8.08 19.80 -14.42
CA ALA A 190 8.65 20.07 -13.09
C ALA A 190 10.17 19.78 -13.04
N VAL A 191 10.64 18.67 -13.64
CA VAL A 191 12.09 18.39 -13.75
C VAL A 191 12.81 19.48 -14.53
N ARG A 192 12.23 19.92 -15.65
CA ARG A 192 12.83 20.97 -16.49
C ARG A 192 12.90 22.29 -15.73
N ALA A 193 11.85 22.67 -15.00
CA ALA A 193 11.85 23.85 -14.13
C ALA A 193 12.91 23.73 -13.02
N TYR A 194 13.06 22.56 -12.42
CA TYR A 194 14.10 22.31 -11.40
C TYR A 194 15.53 22.36 -11.95
N ILE A 195 15.75 21.96 -13.22
CA ILE A 195 17.04 22.11 -13.90
C ILE A 195 17.37 23.59 -14.12
N ASP A 196 16.35 24.41 -14.47
CA ASP A 196 16.53 25.84 -14.73
C ASP A 196 16.75 26.65 -13.43
N ASP A 197 16.08 26.26 -12.36
CA ASP A 197 16.24 26.86 -11.02
C ASP A 197 16.26 25.78 -9.94
N PRO A 198 17.45 25.35 -9.47
CA PRO A 198 17.56 24.37 -8.39
C PRO A 198 17.02 24.85 -7.03
N GLU A 199 16.87 26.17 -6.85
CA GLU A 199 16.32 26.76 -5.61
C GLU A 199 14.79 26.99 -5.68
N ILE A 200 14.15 26.63 -6.79
CA ILE A 200 12.69 26.74 -6.98
C ILE A 200 11.92 26.19 -5.77
N SER A 201 10.90 26.88 -5.29
CA SER A 201 10.10 26.42 -4.14
C SER A 201 9.19 25.25 -4.48
N THR A 202 8.73 24.52 -3.47
CA THR A 202 7.76 23.42 -3.66
C THR A 202 6.47 23.93 -4.28
N GLU A 203 5.98 25.10 -3.84
CA GLU A 203 4.77 25.72 -4.41
C GLU A 203 4.94 26.08 -5.89
N GLN A 204 6.09 26.63 -6.28
CA GLN A 204 6.39 26.93 -7.68
C GLN A 204 6.53 25.66 -8.53
N LEU A 205 7.10 24.57 -8.00
CA LEU A 205 7.12 23.27 -8.68
C LEU A 205 5.70 22.73 -8.89
N MET A 206 4.78 23.00 -7.96
CA MET A 206 3.39 22.59 -8.07
C MET A 206 2.60 23.37 -9.12
N GLU A 207 3.10 24.49 -9.64
CA GLU A 207 2.52 25.14 -10.83
C GLU A 207 2.67 24.25 -12.08
N TYR A 208 3.75 23.47 -12.16
CA TYR A 208 4.02 22.51 -13.25
C TYR A 208 3.41 21.11 -12.96
N MET A 209 3.39 20.68 -11.69
CA MET A 209 2.89 19.40 -11.24
C MET A 209 1.97 19.62 -10.03
N PRO A 210 0.68 19.91 -10.26
CA PRO A 210 -0.25 20.34 -9.20
C PRO A 210 -0.57 19.26 -8.16
N GLY A 211 -0.31 17.98 -8.47
CA GLY A 211 -0.56 16.87 -7.55
C GLY A 211 -0.52 15.52 -8.22
N PRO A 212 -0.81 14.45 -7.49
CA PRO A 212 -0.90 13.10 -8.03
C PRO A 212 -1.92 12.99 -9.17
N ASP A 213 -1.70 12.03 -10.05
CA ASP A 213 -2.59 11.67 -11.15
C ASP A 213 -2.79 10.15 -11.15
N PHE A 214 -3.90 9.72 -10.57
CA PHE A 214 -4.19 8.31 -10.40
C PHE A 214 -4.75 7.70 -11.69
N PRO A 215 -4.32 6.48 -12.08
CA PRO A 215 -4.83 5.80 -13.27
C PRO A 215 -6.35 5.62 -13.30
N THR A 216 -6.97 5.51 -12.13
CA THR A 216 -8.43 5.38 -11.97
C THR A 216 -9.18 6.71 -12.06
N GLY A 217 -8.49 7.84 -12.21
CA GLY A 217 -9.10 9.17 -12.16
C GLY A 217 -9.50 9.57 -10.74
N GLY A 218 -10.74 9.99 -10.56
CA GLY A 218 -11.29 10.46 -9.29
C GLY A 218 -10.95 11.90 -8.97
N ILE A 219 -11.20 12.29 -7.72
CA ILE A 219 -11.03 13.66 -7.24
C ILE A 219 -10.16 13.64 -5.99
N ILE A 220 -9.11 14.45 -5.96
CA ILE A 220 -8.38 14.79 -4.73
C ILE A 220 -9.13 15.94 -4.07
N ALA A 221 -9.66 15.72 -2.86
CA ALA A 221 -10.57 16.64 -2.17
C ALA A 221 -9.92 17.51 -1.09
N ASN A 222 -8.59 17.47 -0.97
CA ASN A 222 -7.80 18.26 -0.01
C ASN A 222 -6.55 18.89 -0.66
N LYS A 223 -6.78 19.67 -1.71
CA LYS A 223 -5.72 20.37 -2.47
C LYS A 223 -4.80 21.20 -1.57
N SER A 224 -5.36 21.91 -0.61
CA SER A 224 -4.63 22.78 0.32
C SER A 224 -3.59 22.05 1.19
N GLU A 225 -3.69 20.74 1.37
CA GLU A 225 -2.74 19.94 2.14
C GLU A 225 -1.55 19.43 1.29
N LEU A 226 -1.67 19.44 -0.05
CA LEU A 226 -0.64 18.89 -0.96
C LEU A 226 0.74 19.55 -0.82
N PRO A 227 0.86 20.89 -0.69
CA PRO A 227 2.17 21.53 -0.51
C PRO A 227 2.92 20.97 0.70
N GLY A 228 2.25 20.81 1.84
CA GLY A 228 2.84 20.23 3.04
C GLY A 228 3.26 18.77 2.87
N ILE A 229 2.50 17.98 2.08
CA ILE A 229 2.83 16.60 1.76
C ILE A 229 4.11 16.54 0.92
N TYR A 230 4.23 17.38 -0.11
CA TYR A 230 5.43 17.42 -0.96
C TYR A 230 6.66 17.96 -0.26
N GLU A 231 6.49 18.87 0.70
CA GLU A 231 7.61 19.40 1.49
C GLU A 231 8.16 18.38 2.49
N ASN A 232 7.27 17.59 3.10
CA ASN A 232 7.65 16.63 4.15
C ASN A 232 7.83 15.19 3.66
N GLY A 233 7.33 14.85 2.47
CA GLY A 233 7.33 13.49 1.93
C GLY A 233 6.33 12.53 2.60
N VAL A 234 5.49 13.03 3.52
CA VAL A 234 4.48 12.26 4.24
C VAL A 234 3.17 13.03 4.38
N GLY A 235 2.06 12.31 4.38
CA GLY A 235 0.74 12.92 4.59
C GLY A 235 -0.41 12.02 4.18
N LYS A 236 -1.58 12.62 4.02
CA LYS A 236 -2.81 11.91 3.66
C LYS A 236 -3.52 12.65 2.52
N ILE A 237 -3.88 11.94 1.47
CA ILE A 237 -4.64 12.45 0.34
C ILE A 237 -6.05 11.88 0.44
N LYS A 238 -7.07 12.75 0.44
CA LYS A 238 -8.48 12.33 0.39
C LYS A 238 -8.87 12.12 -1.07
N LEU A 239 -9.25 10.89 -1.41
CA LEU A 239 -9.68 10.50 -2.74
C LEU A 239 -11.18 10.29 -2.77
N ARG A 240 -11.86 10.84 -3.77
CA ARG A 240 -13.28 10.64 -4.05
C ARG A 240 -13.49 10.03 -5.42
N GLY A 241 -14.47 9.14 -5.51
CA GLY A 241 -15.01 8.70 -6.79
C GLY A 241 -15.75 9.82 -7.50
N ARG A 242 -15.90 9.70 -8.81
CA ARG A 242 -16.63 10.67 -9.64
C ARG A 242 -17.99 10.15 -10.03
N PHE A 243 -18.96 11.06 -10.03
CA PHE A 243 -20.33 10.77 -10.42
C PHE A 243 -20.71 11.55 -11.67
N GLU A 244 -21.53 10.94 -12.50
CA GLU A 244 -22.25 11.58 -13.59
C GLU A 244 -23.77 11.39 -13.41
N VAL A 245 -24.54 12.40 -13.77
CA VAL A 245 -26.00 12.34 -13.69
C VAL A 245 -26.56 12.16 -15.10
N GLU A 246 -27.25 11.05 -15.31
CA GLU A 246 -27.98 10.78 -16.55
C GLU A 246 -29.47 11.01 -16.34
N LEU A 247 -30.00 12.06 -16.91
CA LEU A 247 -31.44 12.36 -16.84
C LEU A 247 -32.24 11.45 -17.76
N GLY A 248 -33.42 11.03 -17.27
CA GLY A 248 -34.37 10.23 -18.04
C GLY A 248 -34.84 10.95 -19.29
N LYS A 249 -34.74 10.34 -20.46
CA LYS A 249 -35.10 10.93 -21.76
C LYS A 249 -36.64 11.04 -21.95
N ARG A 250 -37.40 10.21 -21.25
CA ARG A 250 -38.90 10.19 -21.32
C ARG A 250 -39.44 10.34 -19.91
N LYS A 251 -40.69 10.81 -19.80
CA LYS A 251 -41.40 11.04 -18.52
C LYS A 251 -41.48 9.76 -17.64
N ALA A 252 -41.35 8.59 -18.25
CA ALA A 252 -41.37 7.29 -17.57
C ALA A 252 -39.94 6.76 -17.21
N ASP A 253 -38.87 7.35 -17.77
CA ASP A 253 -37.52 6.94 -17.50
C ASP A 253 -37.07 7.55 -16.16
N LYS A 254 -36.37 6.75 -15.38
CA LYS A 254 -35.79 7.21 -14.11
C LYS A 254 -34.47 7.93 -14.36
N ASP A 255 -34.19 8.93 -13.54
CA ASP A 255 -32.86 9.52 -13.49
C ASP A 255 -31.86 8.51 -12.90
N LYS A 256 -30.61 8.60 -13.34
CA LYS A 256 -29.56 7.71 -12.92
C LYS A 256 -28.37 8.50 -12.39
N LEU A 257 -27.82 8.05 -11.27
CA LEU A 257 -26.52 8.50 -10.78
C LEU A 257 -25.50 7.40 -11.12
N VAL A 258 -24.55 7.75 -11.96
CA VAL A 258 -23.55 6.81 -12.47
C VAL A 258 -22.20 7.11 -11.83
N ILE A 259 -21.59 6.11 -11.21
CA ILE A 259 -20.21 6.17 -10.75
C ILE A 259 -19.33 5.80 -11.95
N THR A 260 -18.53 6.75 -12.42
CA THR A 260 -17.65 6.58 -13.60
C THR A 260 -16.20 6.40 -13.22
N GLU A 261 -15.77 6.88 -12.04
CA GLU A 261 -14.41 6.75 -11.54
C GLU A 261 -14.45 6.42 -10.04
N ILE A 262 -13.49 5.60 -9.59
CA ILE A 262 -13.37 5.15 -8.21
C ILE A 262 -12.05 5.61 -7.60
N PRO A 263 -11.97 5.78 -6.26
CA PRO A 263 -10.70 5.98 -5.59
C PRO A 263 -9.69 4.86 -5.91
N TYR A 264 -8.44 5.23 -6.15
CA TYR A 264 -7.35 4.28 -6.44
C TYR A 264 -7.20 3.18 -5.38
N THR A 265 -7.50 3.51 -4.13
CA THR A 265 -7.50 2.57 -3.00
C THR A 265 -8.58 1.48 -3.07
N MET A 266 -9.54 1.61 -4.01
CA MET A 266 -10.65 0.65 -4.17
C MET A 266 -10.39 -0.42 -5.22
N ILE A 267 -9.28 -0.38 -5.94
CA ILE A 267 -8.95 -1.38 -6.96
C ILE A 267 -9.04 -2.80 -6.37
N GLY A 268 -9.71 -3.69 -7.10
CA GLY A 268 -9.91 -5.07 -6.68
C GLY A 268 -11.20 -5.28 -5.87
N ALA A 269 -11.14 -6.05 -4.79
CA ALA A 269 -12.31 -6.43 -3.98
C ALA A 269 -13.10 -5.24 -3.37
N GLY A 270 -12.57 -4.01 -3.46
CA GLY A 270 -13.21 -2.81 -2.96
C GLY A 270 -14.52 -2.47 -3.67
N ILE A 271 -14.63 -2.75 -4.98
CA ILE A 271 -15.85 -2.47 -5.77
C ILE A 271 -17.01 -3.36 -5.30
N ASN A 272 -16.79 -4.66 -5.19
CA ASN A 272 -17.81 -5.59 -4.72
C ASN A 272 -18.27 -5.27 -3.30
N LYS A 273 -17.34 -4.92 -2.43
CA LYS A 273 -17.67 -4.48 -1.07
C LYS A 273 -18.52 -3.21 -1.07
N MET A 274 -18.17 -2.24 -1.89
CA MET A 274 -18.95 -1.00 -2.02
C MET A 274 -20.38 -1.27 -2.50
N LEU A 275 -20.58 -2.16 -3.46
CA LEU A 275 -21.91 -2.56 -3.93
C LEU A 275 -22.76 -3.14 -2.80
N VAL A 276 -22.17 -4.00 -1.97
CA VAL A 276 -22.84 -4.53 -0.77
C VAL A 276 -23.15 -3.42 0.23
N ASP A 277 -22.17 -2.56 0.53
CA ASP A 277 -22.36 -1.43 1.45
C ASP A 277 -23.52 -0.50 0.98
N ILE A 278 -23.65 -0.26 -0.34
CA ILE A 278 -24.74 0.54 -0.89
C ILE A 278 -26.09 -0.21 -0.77
N ALA A 279 -26.12 -1.50 -1.06
CA ALA A 279 -27.32 -2.32 -0.89
C ALA A 279 -27.81 -2.30 0.58
N ASP A 280 -26.91 -2.45 1.54
CA ASP A 280 -27.20 -2.37 2.96
C ASP A 280 -27.76 -0.99 3.37
N LEU A 281 -27.27 0.10 2.75
CA LEU A 281 -27.79 1.44 2.97
C LEU A 281 -29.22 1.61 2.44
N VAL A 282 -29.55 0.96 1.32
CA VAL A 282 -30.92 0.95 0.75
C VAL A 282 -31.85 0.11 1.63
N GLU A 283 -31.46 -1.10 2.01
CA GLU A 283 -32.25 -1.98 2.87
C GLU A 283 -32.51 -1.36 4.26
N SER A 284 -31.50 -0.74 4.85
CA SER A 284 -31.61 -0.03 6.14
C SER A 284 -32.36 1.29 6.06
N LYS A 285 -32.93 1.64 4.90
CA LYS A 285 -33.68 2.89 4.64
C LYS A 285 -32.89 4.17 4.89
N LYS A 286 -31.58 4.11 4.88
CA LYS A 286 -30.69 5.29 4.95
C LYS A 286 -30.51 5.96 3.60
N LEU A 287 -30.73 5.22 2.52
CA LEU A 287 -30.63 5.67 1.13
C LEU A 287 -31.95 5.35 0.40
N THR A 288 -33.03 6.08 0.77
CA THR A 288 -34.39 5.80 0.31
C THR A 288 -34.65 6.19 -1.14
N ASP A 289 -33.82 7.08 -1.70
CA ASP A 289 -34.01 7.65 -3.03
C ASP A 289 -33.37 6.80 -4.15
N VAL A 290 -32.63 5.75 -3.79
CA VAL A 290 -32.10 4.75 -4.72
C VAL A 290 -33.06 3.58 -4.79
N VAL A 291 -33.42 3.18 -6.01
CA VAL A 291 -34.38 2.10 -6.28
C VAL A 291 -33.69 0.81 -6.68
N ASP A 292 -32.62 0.91 -7.47
CA ASP A 292 -31.87 -0.22 -7.99
C ASP A 292 -30.39 0.12 -8.18
N ILE A 293 -29.54 -0.90 -8.14
CA ILE A 293 -28.09 -0.78 -8.31
C ILE A 293 -27.66 -1.85 -9.30
N SER A 294 -26.95 -1.43 -10.35
CA SER A 294 -26.38 -2.35 -11.33
C SER A 294 -24.94 -2.02 -11.65
N ASN A 295 -24.08 -3.04 -11.68
CA ASN A 295 -22.71 -2.92 -12.18
C ASN A 295 -22.71 -3.22 -13.68
N GLN A 296 -22.39 -2.21 -14.48
CA GLN A 296 -22.28 -2.27 -15.93
C GLN A 296 -20.84 -2.00 -16.39
N SER A 297 -19.87 -2.08 -15.47
CA SER A 297 -18.46 -1.92 -15.79
C SER A 297 -18.00 -2.95 -16.83
N ASN A 298 -17.11 -2.55 -17.70
CA ASN A 298 -16.55 -3.41 -18.73
C ASN A 298 -15.10 -2.98 -19.04
N LYS A 299 -14.52 -3.49 -20.13
CA LYS A 299 -13.17 -3.14 -20.59
C LYS A 299 -12.98 -1.63 -20.92
N ASP A 300 -14.07 -0.90 -21.15
CA ASP A 300 -14.01 0.51 -21.49
C ASP A 300 -14.01 1.42 -20.26
N GLY A 301 -14.26 0.86 -19.06
CA GLY A 301 -14.17 1.57 -17.79
C GLY A 301 -15.22 1.17 -16.74
N ILE A 302 -15.17 1.87 -15.63
CA ILE A 302 -16.12 1.72 -14.52
C ILE A 302 -17.44 2.38 -14.87
N ARG A 303 -18.54 1.63 -14.68
CA ARG A 303 -19.90 2.11 -14.85
C ARG A 303 -20.81 1.41 -13.83
N ILE A 304 -21.01 2.03 -12.69
CA ILE A 304 -21.94 1.55 -11.67
C ILE A 304 -23.14 2.48 -11.62
N VAL A 305 -24.31 1.95 -11.93
CA VAL A 305 -25.55 2.72 -12.13
C VAL A 305 -26.45 2.57 -10.93
N LEU A 306 -26.85 3.70 -10.34
CA LEU A 306 -27.87 3.80 -9.30
C LEU A 306 -29.12 4.41 -9.92
N GLU A 307 -30.22 3.68 -10.01
CA GLU A 307 -31.50 4.21 -10.46
C GLU A 307 -32.16 4.99 -9.32
N LEU A 308 -32.54 6.23 -9.61
CA LEU A 308 -33.09 7.15 -8.62
C LEU A 308 -34.60 7.17 -8.64
N ARG A 309 -35.20 7.54 -7.52
CA ARG A 309 -36.61 7.97 -7.46
C ARG A 309 -36.77 9.33 -8.14
N LYS A 310 -37.97 9.63 -8.55
CA LYS A 310 -38.33 10.95 -9.08
C LYS A 310 -38.10 12.00 -7.98
N ASP A 311 -37.49 13.11 -8.37
CA ASP A 311 -37.18 14.24 -7.47
C ASP A 311 -36.21 13.89 -6.33
N ALA A 312 -35.29 12.92 -6.57
CA ALA A 312 -34.25 12.51 -5.61
C ALA A 312 -33.22 13.63 -5.39
N ASP A 313 -32.83 13.85 -4.14
CA ASP A 313 -31.77 14.78 -3.77
C ASP A 313 -30.38 14.13 -4.06
N ILE A 314 -29.83 14.48 -5.22
CA ILE A 314 -28.56 13.90 -5.72
C ILE A 314 -27.40 14.26 -4.80
N ASP A 315 -27.34 15.48 -4.27
CA ASP A 315 -26.22 15.91 -3.41
C ASP A 315 -26.27 15.22 -2.05
N LYS A 316 -27.46 15.00 -1.51
CA LYS A 316 -27.64 14.18 -0.31
C LYS A 316 -27.19 12.74 -0.53
N ILE A 317 -27.54 12.13 -1.68
CA ILE A 317 -27.11 10.77 -2.04
C ILE A 317 -25.58 10.69 -2.13
N LYS A 318 -24.92 11.62 -2.87
CA LYS A 318 -23.47 11.69 -2.98
C LYS A 318 -22.80 11.79 -1.61
N ASN A 319 -23.30 12.68 -0.73
CA ASN A 319 -22.77 12.87 0.60
C ASN A 319 -22.88 11.60 1.47
N ILE A 320 -24.00 10.88 1.39
CA ILE A 320 -24.19 9.60 2.08
C ILE A 320 -23.19 8.57 1.55
N LEU A 321 -23.04 8.46 0.23
CA LEU A 321 -22.13 7.51 -0.41
C LEU A 321 -20.68 7.79 -0.02
N TYR A 322 -20.22 9.03 -0.05
CA TYR A 322 -18.88 9.42 0.39
C TYR A 322 -18.65 9.11 1.87
N LYS A 323 -19.63 9.35 2.74
CA LYS A 323 -19.46 9.16 4.19
C LYS A 323 -19.60 7.71 4.65
N LYS A 324 -20.40 6.89 3.96
CA LYS A 324 -20.76 5.55 4.41
C LYS A 324 -20.15 4.43 3.57
N THR A 325 -19.51 4.75 2.46
CA THR A 325 -18.81 3.77 1.61
C THR A 325 -17.36 4.20 1.37
N LYS A 326 -16.60 3.37 0.69
CA LYS A 326 -15.23 3.70 0.28
C LYS A 326 -15.12 4.61 -0.95
N LEU A 327 -16.22 5.20 -1.41
CA LEU A 327 -16.17 6.20 -2.48
C LEU A 327 -15.45 7.49 -2.05
N GLU A 328 -15.31 7.75 -0.75
CA GLU A 328 -14.30 8.62 -0.19
C GLU A 328 -13.35 7.76 0.66
N ASP A 329 -12.08 7.76 0.32
CA ASP A 329 -11.05 7.02 1.04
C ASP A 329 -9.77 7.84 1.15
N THR A 330 -8.85 7.40 1.99
CA THR A 330 -7.60 8.11 2.25
C THR A 330 -6.43 7.32 1.72
N PHE A 331 -5.64 7.92 0.83
CA PHE A 331 -4.34 7.42 0.42
C PHE A 331 -3.26 7.98 1.37
N GLY A 332 -2.60 7.11 2.13
CA GLY A 332 -1.50 7.51 3.00
C GLY A 332 -0.22 7.66 2.18
N VAL A 333 0.36 8.86 2.17
CA VAL A 333 1.62 9.14 1.48
C VAL A 333 2.80 8.92 2.42
N ASN A 334 3.79 8.16 1.97
CA ASN A 334 5.11 8.03 2.58
C ASN A 334 6.14 7.80 1.46
N MET A 335 6.85 8.86 1.08
CA MET A 335 7.79 8.83 -0.04
C MET A 335 9.15 8.26 0.37
N LEU A 336 9.13 7.03 0.90
CA LEU A 336 10.32 6.30 1.32
C LEU A 336 10.97 5.60 0.13
N ALA A 337 12.26 5.82 -0.09
CA ALA A 337 13.04 5.16 -1.14
C ALA A 337 14.47 4.88 -0.65
N ILE A 338 15.22 4.03 -1.36
CA ILE A 338 16.65 3.81 -1.11
C ILE A 338 17.44 4.90 -1.82
N ALA A 339 18.02 5.82 -1.06
CA ALA A 339 18.90 6.87 -1.55
C ALA A 339 20.31 6.69 -0.95
N GLY A 340 21.34 6.66 -1.80
CA GLY A 340 22.72 6.45 -1.33
C GLY A 340 22.92 5.16 -0.50
N GLY A 341 22.16 4.09 -0.82
CA GLY A 341 22.22 2.81 -0.13
C GLY A 341 21.47 2.75 1.22
N ARG A 342 20.71 3.77 1.57
CA ARG A 342 19.95 3.86 2.83
C ARG A 342 18.48 4.18 2.57
N PRO A 343 17.54 3.67 3.39
CA PRO A 343 16.14 4.08 3.31
C PRO A 343 16.00 5.52 3.83
N GLU A 344 15.41 6.38 3.02
CA GLU A 344 15.20 7.79 3.32
C GLU A 344 13.80 8.22 2.87
N THR A 345 13.08 8.97 3.71
CA THR A 345 11.85 9.63 3.29
C THR A 345 12.22 10.89 2.54
N LEU A 346 11.93 10.90 1.24
CA LEU A 346 12.27 11.98 0.34
C LEU A 346 11.10 12.95 0.21
N ASN A 347 11.37 14.24 0.19
CA ASN A 347 10.42 15.24 -0.28
C ASN A 347 10.47 15.35 -1.81
N LEU A 348 9.57 16.14 -2.41
CA LEU A 348 9.51 16.30 -3.86
C LEU A 348 10.85 16.70 -4.46
N LYS A 349 11.49 17.76 -3.93
CA LYS A 349 12.82 18.22 -4.38
C LYS A 349 13.89 17.14 -4.20
N GLY A 350 13.83 16.37 -3.12
CA GLY A 350 14.72 15.23 -2.87
C GLY A 350 14.63 14.16 -3.96
N ILE A 351 13.42 13.83 -4.40
CA ILE A 351 13.22 12.88 -5.50
C ILE A 351 13.80 13.44 -6.82
N LEU A 352 13.47 14.69 -7.15
CA LEU A 352 13.97 15.34 -8.37
C LEU A 352 15.50 15.46 -8.37
N ARG A 353 16.09 15.79 -7.23
CA ARG A 353 17.56 15.87 -7.07
C ARG A 353 18.24 14.53 -7.26
N ASN A 354 17.73 13.44 -6.63
CA ASN A 354 18.29 12.10 -6.79
C ASN A 354 18.20 11.64 -8.25
N PHE A 355 17.05 11.86 -8.89
CA PHE A 355 16.87 11.58 -10.30
C PHE A 355 17.86 12.36 -11.18
N LEU A 356 17.96 13.67 -10.98
CA LEU A 356 18.81 14.52 -11.81
C LEU A 356 20.30 14.19 -11.65
N ASN A 357 20.76 13.92 -10.43
CA ASN A 357 22.12 13.46 -10.20
C ASN A 357 22.41 12.15 -10.96
N PHE A 358 21.48 11.21 -10.93
CA PHE A 358 21.59 9.98 -11.68
C PHE A 358 21.61 10.22 -13.20
N GLN A 359 20.82 11.18 -13.71
CA GLN A 359 20.88 11.55 -15.13
C GLN A 359 22.24 12.14 -15.52
N TYR A 360 22.86 12.93 -14.66
CA TYR A 360 24.20 13.44 -14.93
C TYR A 360 25.25 12.34 -15.00
N GLU A 361 25.23 11.40 -14.05
CA GLU A 361 26.12 10.25 -14.07
C GLU A 361 25.94 9.39 -15.34
N ASN A 362 24.71 9.13 -15.71
CA ASN A 362 24.39 8.35 -16.92
C ASN A 362 24.81 9.09 -18.20
N THR A 363 24.61 10.41 -18.25
CA THR A 363 25.01 11.24 -19.36
C THR A 363 26.52 11.28 -19.50
N GLU A 364 27.24 11.47 -18.39
CA GLU A 364 28.70 11.46 -18.38
C GLU A 364 29.26 10.11 -18.86
N ARG A 365 28.78 9.00 -18.33
CA ARG A 365 29.20 7.65 -18.74
C ARG A 365 28.91 7.38 -20.23
N LYS A 366 27.70 7.71 -20.67
CA LYS A 366 27.28 7.54 -22.08
C LYS A 366 28.23 8.30 -23.03
N TYR A 367 28.43 9.59 -22.75
CA TYR A 367 29.23 10.41 -23.65
C TYR A 367 30.72 10.11 -23.56
N ASN A 368 31.25 9.60 -22.43
CA ASN A 368 32.63 9.09 -22.35
C ASN A 368 32.79 7.84 -23.22
N VAL A 369 31.85 6.89 -23.19
CA VAL A 369 31.87 5.69 -24.05
C VAL A 369 31.78 6.08 -25.53
N LEU A 370 30.86 6.99 -25.86
CA LEU A 370 30.71 7.47 -27.25
C LEU A 370 31.94 8.24 -27.71
N LEU A 371 32.52 9.08 -26.88
CA LEU A 371 33.72 9.83 -27.17
C LEU A 371 34.90 8.88 -27.44
N GLN A 372 35.10 7.88 -26.58
CA GLN A 372 36.19 6.92 -26.77
C GLN A 372 36.03 6.16 -28.09
N LYS A 373 34.81 5.74 -28.41
CA LYS A 373 34.50 5.07 -29.70
C LYS A 373 34.81 5.95 -30.92
N GLU A 374 34.46 7.22 -30.87
CA GLU A 374 34.78 8.15 -31.97
C GLU A 374 36.27 8.52 -32.00
N LEU A 375 36.99 8.54 -30.86
CA LEU A 375 38.44 8.70 -30.80
C LEU A 375 39.18 7.50 -31.43
N ASP A 376 38.77 6.27 -31.09
CA ASP A 376 39.29 5.07 -31.70
C ASP A 376 39.06 5.04 -33.20
N LYS A 377 37.89 5.48 -33.65
CA LYS A 377 37.53 5.61 -35.05
C LYS A 377 38.36 6.69 -35.74
N LYS A 378 38.55 7.84 -35.11
CA LYS A 378 39.42 8.93 -35.58
C LYS A 378 40.84 8.45 -35.83
N GLU A 379 41.42 7.74 -34.84
CA GLU A 379 42.78 7.16 -34.93
C GLU A 379 42.93 6.29 -36.20
N VAL A 380 41.98 5.39 -36.44
CA VAL A 380 42.02 4.51 -37.65
C VAL A 380 41.86 5.34 -38.94
N GLN A 381 40.90 6.30 -38.96
CA GLN A 381 40.68 7.12 -40.16
C GLN A 381 41.90 7.98 -40.51
N GLU A 382 42.56 8.59 -39.54
CA GLU A 382 43.78 9.38 -39.73
C GLU A 382 44.92 8.48 -40.32
N GLY A 383 45.09 7.27 -39.80
CA GLY A 383 46.05 6.33 -40.34
C GLY A 383 45.77 5.89 -41.77
N LEU A 384 44.48 5.68 -42.10
CA LEU A 384 44.08 5.30 -43.47
C LEU A 384 44.22 6.47 -44.46
N ILE A 385 43.93 7.71 -44.06
CA ILE A 385 44.12 8.92 -44.90
C ILE A 385 45.63 9.09 -45.16
N THR A 386 46.46 9.07 -44.12
CA THR A 386 47.93 9.16 -44.25
C THR A 386 48.49 8.04 -45.12
N ALA A 387 47.95 6.80 -44.99
CA ALA A 387 48.37 5.67 -45.83
C ALA A 387 47.98 5.86 -47.29
N CYS A 388 46.82 6.49 -47.59
CA CYS A 388 46.41 6.82 -48.95
C CYS A 388 47.33 7.85 -49.59
N ASP A 389 47.82 8.86 -48.80
CA ASP A 389 48.74 9.89 -49.28
C ASP A 389 50.13 9.29 -49.61
N CYS A 390 50.58 8.25 -48.89
CA CYS A 390 51.85 7.57 -49.10
C CYS A 390 51.67 6.11 -49.60
N ILE A 391 50.68 5.86 -50.43
CA ILE A 391 50.28 4.51 -50.79
C ILE A 391 51.36 3.71 -51.53
N ASP A 392 52.16 4.36 -52.37
CA ASP A 392 53.26 3.71 -53.11
C ASP A 392 54.34 3.18 -52.13
N LEU A 393 54.62 3.94 -51.08
CA LEU A 393 55.51 3.52 -50.01
C LEU A 393 54.93 2.33 -49.26
N ILE A 394 53.66 2.36 -48.87
CA ILE A 394 52.97 1.24 -48.22
C ILE A 394 53.00 -0.04 -49.08
N ILE A 395 52.73 0.09 -50.39
CA ILE A 395 52.84 -1.01 -51.30
C ILE A 395 54.29 -1.56 -51.40
N ALA A 396 55.27 -0.67 -51.41
CA ALA A 396 56.67 -1.07 -51.44
C ALA A 396 57.07 -1.85 -50.15
N VAL A 397 56.63 -1.39 -48.99
CA VAL A 397 56.80 -2.11 -47.70
C VAL A 397 56.13 -3.47 -47.72
N LEU A 398 54.87 -3.56 -48.16
CA LEU A 398 54.13 -4.83 -48.24
C LEU A 398 54.82 -5.84 -49.21
N ARG A 399 55.25 -5.39 -50.39
CA ARG A 399 55.93 -6.24 -51.40
C ARG A 399 57.36 -6.66 -50.99
N GLY A 400 57.98 -5.86 -50.14
CA GLY A 400 59.31 -6.13 -49.57
C GLY A 400 59.29 -7.01 -48.34
N SER A 401 58.16 -7.16 -47.69
CA SER A 401 57.99 -7.93 -46.45
C SER A 401 57.83 -9.42 -46.73
N LYS A 402 58.41 -10.25 -45.86
CA LYS A 402 58.26 -11.74 -45.96
C LYS A 402 57.01 -12.24 -45.30
N ASN A 403 56.48 -11.55 -44.29
CA ASN A 403 55.28 -11.89 -43.57
C ASN A 403 54.59 -10.61 -42.98
N LEU A 404 53.40 -10.79 -42.48
CA LEU A 404 52.56 -9.70 -41.94
C LEU A 404 53.20 -9.02 -40.75
N LYS A 405 53.94 -9.76 -39.91
CA LYS A 405 54.61 -9.26 -38.68
C LYS A 405 55.74 -8.26 -39.05
N ASP A 406 56.51 -8.57 -40.06
CA ASP A 406 57.61 -7.69 -40.50
C ASP A 406 57.03 -6.43 -41.17
N ALA A 407 55.97 -6.55 -41.98
CA ALA A 407 55.26 -5.41 -42.55
C ALA A 407 54.68 -4.50 -41.45
N LYS A 408 54.02 -5.09 -40.42
CA LYS A 408 53.46 -4.36 -39.26
C LYS A 408 54.54 -3.65 -38.46
N ALA A 409 55.68 -4.29 -38.20
CA ALA A 409 56.83 -3.72 -37.51
C ALA A 409 57.39 -2.50 -38.27
N CYS A 410 57.53 -2.59 -39.58
CA CYS A 410 57.96 -1.46 -40.42
C CYS A 410 56.98 -0.29 -40.38
N LEU A 411 55.66 -0.55 -40.48
CA LEU A 411 54.64 0.49 -40.41
C LEU A 411 54.60 1.18 -39.04
N MET A 412 54.87 0.43 -37.94
CA MET A 412 54.77 0.96 -36.56
C MET A 412 56.03 1.68 -36.11
N SER A 413 57.19 1.21 -36.44
CA SER A 413 58.46 1.68 -35.89
C SER A 413 59.52 2.09 -36.92
N GLY A 414 59.17 2.03 -38.22
CA GLY A 414 60.16 2.25 -39.29
C GLY A 414 61.27 1.19 -39.36
N ASP A 415 61.01 0.00 -38.81
CA ASP A 415 62.04 -1.09 -38.85
C ASP A 415 62.11 -1.69 -40.28
N VAL A 416 63.05 -1.22 -41.02
CA VAL A 416 63.35 -1.67 -42.43
C VAL A 416 64.28 -2.87 -42.47
N SER A 417 64.81 -3.34 -41.35
CA SER A 417 65.87 -4.38 -41.33
C SER A 417 65.48 -5.71 -42.01
N LYS A 418 64.20 -5.99 -42.07
CA LYS A 418 63.61 -7.21 -42.66
C LYS A 418 62.88 -7.00 -43.96
N ILE A 419 62.88 -5.77 -44.48
CA ILE A 419 62.15 -5.35 -45.72
C ILE A 419 63.12 -5.34 -46.87
N GLN A 420 62.77 -5.97 -48.01
CA GLN A 420 63.56 -5.94 -49.25
C GLN A 420 62.95 -4.99 -50.25
N PHE A 421 63.36 -3.72 -50.18
CA PHE A 421 62.88 -2.73 -51.16
C PHE A 421 63.39 -2.98 -52.58
N LYS A 422 62.49 -2.95 -53.55
CA LYS A 422 62.81 -3.12 -54.96
C LYS A 422 63.07 -1.78 -55.68
N VAL A 423 62.67 -0.68 -55.06
CA VAL A 423 62.76 0.66 -55.62
C VAL A 423 63.67 1.50 -54.68
N PRO A 424 64.75 2.12 -55.19
CA PRO A 424 65.61 3.02 -54.38
C PRO A 424 64.81 4.23 -53.88
N GLY A 425 65.12 4.67 -52.64
CA GLY A 425 64.51 5.83 -52.02
C GLY A 425 63.45 5.54 -50.99
N PHE A 426 62.66 4.49 -51.13
CA PHE A 426 61.59 4.15 -50.20
C PHE A 426 62.09 3.66 -48.83
N GLU A 427 63.34 3.26 -48.73
CA GLU A 427 63.93 2.80 -47.46
C GLU A 427 64.04 3.96 -46.45
N GLU A 428 64.47 5.14 -46.85
CA GLU A 428 64.59 6.30 -45.97
C GLU A 428 63.20 6.83 -45.56
N ASP A 429 62.28 6.88 -46.48
CA ASP A 429 60.88 7.26 -46.20
C ASP A 429 60.20 6.28 -45.26
N ALA A 430 60.48 4.95 -45.43
CA ALA A 430 59.90 3.94 -44.55
C ALA A 430 60.39 4.00 -43.11
N LYS A 431 61.64 4.50 -42.87
CA LYS A 431 62.12 4.73 -41.50
C LYS A 431 61.35 5.82 -40.72
N GLN A 432 60.65 6.68 -41.43
CA GLN A 432 59.79 7.74 -40.83
C GLN A 432 58.38 7.31 -40.51
N LEU A 433 57.99 6.08 -40.86
CA LEU A 433 56.67 5.55 -40.57
C LEU A 433 56.49 5.27 -39.09
N HIS A 434 55.47 5.86 -38.47
CA HIS A 434 55.13 5.74 -37.06
C HIS A 434 53.62 5.57 -36.86
N PHE A 435 53.02 4.56 -37.49
CA PHE A 435 51.61 4.25 -37.29
C PHE A 435 51.40 3.53 -35.96
N THR A 436 50.28 3.78 -35.31
CA THR A 436 49.87 2.98 -34.16
C THR A 436 49.56 1.54 -34.57
N GLU A 437 49.52 0.63 -33.60
CA GLU A 437 49.17 -0.77 -33.87
C GLU A 437 47.82 -0.94 -34.55
N ARG A 438 46.81 -0.14 -34.10
CA ARG A 438 45.44 -0.10 -34.72
C ARG A 438 45.49 0.43 -36.13
N GLN A 439 46.21 1.50 -36.39
CA GLN A 439 46.42 2.07 -37.72
C GLN A 439 47.09 1.08 -38.65
N ALA A 440 48.20 0.50 -38.20
CA ALA A 440 48.96 -0.49 -39.00
C ALA A 440 48.08 -1.72 -39.36
N SER A 441 47.29 -2.22 -38.40
CA SER A 441 46.38 -3.34 -38.64
C SER A 441 45.29 -2.95 -39.68
N ALA A 442 44.68 -1.77 -39.55
CA ALA A 442 43.68 -1.29 -40.47
C ALA A 442 44.25 -1.09 -41.90
N ILE A 443 45.49 -0.58 -42.00
CA ILE A 443 46.17 -0.43 -43.30
C ILE A 443 46.41 -1.79 -43.94
N LEU A 444 46.86 -2.77 -43.19
CA LEU A 444 47.10 -4.14 -43.68
C LEU A 444 45.83 -4.87 -44.13
N GLU A 445 44.69 -4.54 -43.54
CA GLU A 445 43.39 -5.10 -43.88
C GLU A 445 42.65 -4.28 -44.96
N MET A 446 43.24 -3.16 -45.43
CA MET A 446 42.62 -2.26 -46.37
C MET A 446 42.42 -2.92 -47.73
N ARG A 447 41.21 -2.87 -48.27
CA ARG A 447 40.85 -3.40 -49.59
C ARG A 447 41.27 -2.42 -50.68
N LEU A 448 41.85 -2.93 -51.79
CA LEU A 448 42.36 -2.10 -52.87
C LEU A 448 41.37 -1.11 -53.45
N TYR A 449 40.06 -1.43 -53.48
CA TYR A 449 39.07 -0.49 -54.04
C TYR A 449 38.94 0.79 -53.17
N LYS A 450 39.36 0.78 -51.90
CA LYS A 450 39.37 1.96 -51.05
C LYS A 450 40.36 3.05 -51.49
N LEU A 451 41.24 2.73 -52.42
CA LEU A 451 42.18 3.66 -53.05
C LEU A 451 41.58 4.46 -54.24
N ILE A 452 40.32 4.19 -54.61
CA ILE A 452 39.60 4.97 -55.61
C ILE A 452 39.30 6.35 -55.05
N GLY A 453 39.55 7.41 -55.82
CA GLY A 453 39.40 8.80 -55.38
C GLY A 453 38.04 9.16 -54.75
N LEU A 454 36.94 8.56 -55.21
CA LEU A 454 35.63 8.72 -54.59
C LEU A 454 35.54 8.10 -53.20
N GLU A 455 36.22 6.99 -52.95
CA GLU A 455 36.27 6.33 -51.63
C GLU A 455 37.14 7.14 -50.64
N ILE A 456 38.23 7.75 -51.11
CA ILE A 456 39.07 8.64 -50.30
C ILE A 456 38.26 9.88 -49.87
N LEU A 457 37.54 10.52 -50.79
CA LEU A 457 36.65 11.62 -50.47
C LEU A 457 35.54 11.24 -49.47
N ALA A 458 35.01 10.00 -49.60
CA ALA A 458 34.05 9.48 -48.62
C ALA A 458 34.67 9.29 -47.27
N LEU A 459 35.89 8.78 -47.16
CA LEU A 459 36.65 8.62 -45.89
C LEU A 459 36.94 9.97 -45.23
N GLU A 460 37.36 10.99 -46.01
CA GLU A 460 37.58 12.35 -45.51
C GLU A 460 36.28 12.97 -44.98
N LYS A 461 35.17 12.79 -45.67
CA LYS A 461 33.86 13.26 -45.24
C LYS A 461 33.46 12.58 -43.91
N GLU A 462 33.63 11.27 -43.83
CA GLU A 462 33.36 10.50 -42.59
C GLU A 462 34.27 10.97 -41.43
N HIS A 463 35.56 11.26 -41.72
CA HIS A 463 36.47 11.80 -40.72
C HIS A 463 36.02 13.18 -40.20
N LYS A 464 35.58 14.08 -41.07
CA LYS A 464 35.00 15.37 -40.68
C LYS A 464 33.78 15.21 -39.73
N GLU A 465 32.90 14.25 -40.04
CA GLU A 465 31.77 13.91 -39.16
C GLU A 465 32.22 13.37 -37.82
N THR A 466 33.26 12.50 -37.81
CA THR A 466 33.87 11.99 -36.56
C THR A 466 34.43 13.13 -35.71
N LEU A 467 35.16 14.05 -36.31
CA LEU A 467 35.72 15.22 -35.59
C LEU A 467 34.60 16.11 -35.05
N ARG A 468 33.53 16.34 -35.77
CA ARG A 468 32.34 17.09 -35.32
C ARG A 468 31.73 16.46 -34.08
N LYS A 469 31.51 15.14 -34.08
CA LYS A 469 30.99 14.40 -32.96
C LYS A 469 31.91 14.45 -31.73
N ILE A 470 33.22 14.29 -31.94
CA ILE A 470 34.22 14.41 -30.87
C ILE A 470 34.14 15.80 -30.22
N ALA A 471 34.04 16.86 -31.01
CA ALA A 471 33.91 18.24 -30.48
C ALA A 471 32.61 18.42 -29.70
N GLU A 472 31.50 17.89 -30.21
CA GLU A 472 30.20 17.90 -29.56
C GLU A 472 30.23 17.15 -28.22
N TYR A 473 30.76 15.91 -28.19
CA TYR A 473 30.81 15.11 -26.98
C TYR A 473 31.74 15.75 -25.92
N LYS A 474 32.89 16.30 -26.33
CA LYS A 474 33.75 17.07 -25.43
C LYS A 474 33.07 18.29 -24.87
N LYS A 475 32.26 19.00 -25.66
CA LYS A 475 31.47 20.16 -25.22
C LYS A 475 30.47 19.76 -24.15
N ILE A 476 29.73 18.65 -24.37
CA ILE A 476 28.73 18.13 -23.42
C ILE A 476 29.42 17.72 -22.10
N LEU A 477 30.54 16.99 -22.19
CA LEU A 477 31.29 16.56 -20.99
C LEU A 477 31.95 17.71 -20.24
N GLY A 478 32.29 18.80 -20.91
CA GLY A 478 33.00 19.96 -20.34
C GLY A 478 32.08 21.05 -19.74
N SER A 479 30.76 20.95 -19.93
CA SER A 479 29.82 21.99 -19.48
C SER A 479 28.56 21.40 -18.88
N ARG A 480 28.23 21.82 -17.66
CA ARG A 480 26.99 21.48 -16.98
C ARG A 480 25.75 21.96 -17.76
N ASP A 481 25.85 23.15 -18.34
CA ASP A 481 24.74 23.70 -19.12
C ASP A 481 24.45 22.89 -20.39
N GLU A 482 25.52 22.40 -21.05
CA GLU A 482 25.32 21.50 -22.19
C GLU A 482 24.73 20.15 -21.80
N MET A 483 25.13 19.59 -20.64
CA MET A 483 24.48 18.40 -20.09
C MET A 483 23.00 18.68 -19.76
N ASN A 484 22.70 19.81 -19.13
CA ASN A 484 21.32 20.24 -18.85
C ASN A 484 20.50 20.34 -20.14
N ARG A 485 21.08 20.91 -21.20
CA ARG A 485 20.41 20.99 -22.51
C ARG A 485 20.07 19.61 -23.05
N VAL A 486 21.03 18.67 -23.06
CA VAL A 486 20.83 17.31 -23.53
C VAL A 486 19.74 16.58 -22.72
N ILE A 487 19.78 16.67 -21.42
CA ILE A 487 18.79 16.06 -20.53
C ILE A 487 17.40 16.67 -20.79
N LYS A 488 17.29 17.99 -20.91
CA LYS A 488 16.01 18.66 -21.21
C LYS A 488 15.46 18.31 -22.58
N ASP A 489 16.32 18.18 -23.60
CA ASP A 489 15.92 17.79 -24.96
C ASP A 489 15.40 16.33 -24.97
N ASP A 490 16.05 15.43 -24.23
CA ASP A 490 15.64 14.03 -24.09
C ASP A 490 14.29 13.92 -23.38
N LEU A 491 14.12 14.63 -22.25
CA LEU A 491 12.86 14.72 -21.52
C LEU A 491 11.73 15.30 -22.39
N ALA A 492 12.01 16.34 -23.19
CA ALA A 492 11.03 16.93 -24.09
C ALA A 492 10.58 15.95 -25.19
N ALA A 493 11.50 15.14 -25.72
CA ALA A 493 11.18 14.08 -26.67
C ALA A 493 10.27 13.00 -26.05
N ILE A 494 10.60 12.54 -24.84
CA ILE A 494 9.79 11.56 -24.10
C ILE A 494 8.39 12.14 -23.82
N ARG A 495 8.31 13.38 -23.34
CA ARG A 495 7.03 14.07 -23.12
C ARG A 495 6.18 14.12 -24.38
N LYS A 496 6.78 14.51 -25.49
CA LYS A 496 6.07 14.65 -26.77
C LYS A 496 5.48 13.30 -27.26
N GLU A 497 6.19 12.20 -27.02
CA GLU A 497 5.80 10.89 -27.51
C GLU A 497 4.81 10.17 -26.59
N PHE A 498 4.97 10.28 -25.27
CA PHE A 498 4.28 9.43 -24.28
C PHE A 498 3.34 10.17 -23.33
N SER A 499 3.26 11.50 -23.37
CA SER A 499 2.39 12.25 -22.45
C SER A 499 0.90 11.97 -22.76
N VAL A 500 0.15 11.80 -21.69
CA VAL A 500 -1.31 11.63 -21.70
C VAL A 500 -1.97 12.76 -20.90
N PRO A 501 -3.22 13.12 -21.18
CA PRO A 501 -3.97 14.09 -20.39
C PRO A 501 -4.13 13.63 -18.94
N ARG A 502 -4.18 14.58 -18.00
CA ARG A 502 -4.49 14.33 -16.58
C ARG A 502 -5.87 13.71 -16.44
N ARG A 503 -5.98 12.72 -15.57
CA ARG A 503 -7.24 12.01 -15.25
C ARG A 503 -7.85 12.51 -13.94
N THR A 504 -7.05 12.70 -12.90
CA THR A 504 -7.50 13.05 -11.56
C THR A 504 -7.76 14.56 -11.44
N LEU A 505 -8.94 14.95 -10.96
CA LEU A 505 -9.25 16.33 -10.60
C LEU A 505 -8.66 16.66 -9.23
N ILE A 506 -8.25 17.91 -9.03
CA ILE A 506 -7.67 18.39 -7.77
C ILE A 506 -8.43 19.62 -7.32
N GLU A 507 -9.12 19.54 -6.18
CA GLU A 507 -9.90 20.63 -5.61
C GLU A 507 -9.92 20.56 -4.08
N ASP A 508 -10.34 21.62 -3.41
CA ASP A 508 -10.73 21.59 -2.01
C ASP A 508 -12.22 21.35 -1.95
N GLY A 509 -12.60 20.10 -1.73
CA GLY A 509 -14.00 19.73 -1.58
C GLY A 509 -14.49 20.02 -0.16
N PRO A 510 -15.78 20.43 0.03
CA PRO A 510 -16.38 20.47 1.35
C PRO A 510 -16.28 19.08 1.98
N GLU A 511 -16.08 19.01 3.31
CA GLU A 511 -16.21 17.73 4.01
C GLU A 511 -17.59 17.14 3.70
N ALA A 512 -17.63 15.85 3.34
CA ALA A 512 -18.87 15.14 3.14
C ALA A 512 -19.66 15.22 4.46
N PHE A 513 -20.69 16.06 4.49
CA PHE A 513 -21.52 16.26 5.65
C PHE A 513 -22.73 15.33 5.50
N TYR A 514 -22.78 14.31 6.34
CA TYR A 514 -23.98 13.52 6.56
C TYR A 514 -24.66 14.07 7.79
N ASP A 515 -25.68 14.92 7.58
CA ASP A 515 -26.67 15.14 8.61
C ASP A 515 -27.41 13.81 8.75
N GLU A 516 -27.11 13.05 9.78
CA GLU A 516 -28.03 12.03 10.22
C GLU A 516 -29.33 12.81 10.45
N THR A 517 -30.24 12.80 9.46
CA THR A 517 -31.59 13.29 9.66
C THR A 517 -32.00 12.73 10.99
N ALA A 518 -32.17 13.61 11.98
CA ALA A 518 -32.40 13.23 13.35
C ALA A 518 -33.47 12.15 13.32
N VAL A 519 -33.07 10.90 13.54
CA VAL A 519 -34.06 9.84 13.77
C VAL A 519 -34.88 10.39 14.89
N ALA A 520 -36.15 10.64 14.63
CA ALA A 520 -37.01 11.25 15.64
C ALA A 520 -36.78 10.41 16.90
N VAL A 521 -36.19 11.04 17.93
CA VAL A 521 -35.79 10.33 19.13
C VAL A 521 -37.08 9.82 19.75
N GLN A 522 -37.27 8.51 19.79
CA GLN A 522 -38.47 7.87 20.30
C GLN A 522 -38.07 6.92 21.43
N GLU A 523 -38.87 6.96 22.48
CA GLU A 523 -38.76 5.95 23.52
C GLU A 523 -39.29 4.62 23.00
N VAL A 524 -38.48 3.58 23.13
CA VAL A 524 -38.76 2.19 22.74
C VAL A 524 -38.42 1.25 23.91
N VAL A 525 -38.93 0.06 23.84
CA VAL A 525 -38.65 -0.97 24.84
C VAL A 525 -37.97 -2.16 24.17
N PHE A 526 -36.70 -2.39 24.53
CA PHE A 526 -35.97 -3.58 24.12
C PHE A 526 -36.46 -4.77 24.95
N VAL A 527 -36.83 -5.84 24.29
CA VAL A 527 -37.22 -7.09 24.93
C VAL A 527 -36.39 -8.26 24.43
N LEU A 528 -36.04 -9.17 25.33
CA LEU A 528 -35.31 -10.38 25.05
C LEU A 528 -36.03 -11.57 25.69
N ASP A 529 -36.38 -12.59 24.90
CA ASP A 529 -37.05 -13.77 25.37
C ASP A 529 -36.06 -14.84 25.88
N ARG A 530 -36.62 -15.93 26.49
CA ARG A 530 -35.84 -17.06 27.00
C ARG A 530 -35.09 -17.89 25.94
N PHE A 531 -35.40 -17.68 24.67
CA PHE A 531 -34.79 -18.36 23.55
C PHE A 531 -33.71 -17.52 22.84
N GLY A 532 -33.43 -16.31 23.38
CA GLY A 532 -32.42 -15.40 22.84
C GLY A 532 -32.88 -14.53 21.67
N TYR A 533 -34.20 -14.43 21.42
CA TYR A 533 -34.76 -13.52 20.41
C TYR A 533 -35.03 -12.16 21.00
N CYS A 534 -34.60 -11.12 20.32
CA CYS A 534 -34.82 -9.73 20.74
C CYS A 534 -35.53 -8.91 19.66
N LYS A 535 -36.24 -7.89 20.11
CA LYS A 535 -36.94 -6.88 19.28
C LYS A 535 -37.14 -5.58 20.04
N LEU A 536 -37.46 -4.51 19.33
CA LEU A 536 -37.95 -3.27 19.92
C LEU A 536 -39.47 -3.22 19.82
N LEU A 537 -40.10 -2.85 20.93
CA LEU A 537 -41.52 -2.54 21.01
C LEU A 537 -41.72 -1.02 21.15
N ASP A 538 -42.74 -0.47 20.52
CA ASP A 538 -43.16 0.91 20.79
C ASP A 538 -43.56 1.05 22.24
N LYS A 539 -43.25 2.18 22.88
CA LYS A 539 -43.63 2.48 24.25
C LYS A 539 -45.13 2.27 24.51
N SER A 540 -45.98 2.76 23.58
CA SER A 540 -47.45 2.60 23.70
C SER A 540 -47.94 1.15 23.60
N THR A 541 -47.21 0.30 22.86
CA THR A 541 -47.51 -1.13 22.76
C THR A 541 -47.09 -1.87 24.05
N TYR A 542 -45.95 -1.50 24.61
CA TYR A 542 -45.50 -2.04 25.89
C TYR A 542 -46.42 -1.67 27.03
N GLU A 543 -46.74 -0.38 27.20
CA GLU A 543 -47.60 0.10 28.30
C GLU A 543 -49.00 -0.55 28.29
N ARG A 544 -49.55 -0.84 27.14
CA ARG A 544 -50.84 -1.56 27.02
C ARG A 544 -50.78 -3.06 27.37
N ASN A 545 -49.61 -3.65 27.33
CA ASN A 545 -49.40 -5.10 27.51
C ASN A 545 -48.31 -5.38 28.52
N GLN A 546 -48.03 -4.48 29.44
CA GLN A 546 -46.88 -4.52 30.32
C GLN A 546 -46.80 -5.83 31.12
N GLU A 547 -47.87 -6.25 31.77
CA GLU A 547 -47.95 -7.45 32.60
C GLU A 547 -47.58 -8.73 31.78
N THR A 548 -48.08 -8.81 30.56
CA THR A 548 -47.77 -9.92 29.64
C THR A 548 -46.32 -9.91 29.21
N VAL A 549 -45.78 -8.74 28.84
CA VAL A 549 -44.38 -8.61 28.39
C VAL A 549 -43.41 -8.91 29.52
N ASP A 550 -43.65 -8.36 30.72
CA ASP A 550 -42.77 -8.58 31.90
C ASP A 550 -42.83 -10.03 32.40
N THR A 551 -43.89 -10.78 32.08
CA THR A 551 -44.00 -12.22 32.41
C THR A 551 -43.34 -13.12 31.37
N GLU A 552 -43.47 -12.79 30.08
CA GLU A 552 -43.00 -13.63 28.98
C GLU A 552 -41.54 -13.39 28.59
N GLN A 553 -41.03 -12.15 28.86
CA GLN A 553 -39.67 -11.79 28.47
C GLN A 553 -38.70 -11.91 29.65
N VAL A 554 -37.46 -12.35 29.38
CA VAL A 554 -36.43 -12.47 30.42
C VAL A 554 -35.80 -11.12 30.76
N HIS A 555 -35.64 -10.27 29.74
CA HIS A 555 -35.12 -8.93 29.92
C HIS A 555 -35.99 -7.92 29.19
N VAL A 556 -36.33 -6.84 29.91
CA VAL A 556 -37.10 -5.70 29.41
C VAL A 556 -36.33 -4.44 29.76
N VAL A 557 -35.90 -3.68 28.74
CA VAL A 557 -35.10 -2.45 28.95
C VAL A 557 -35.75 -1.30 28.17
N ARG A 558 -36.14 -0.25 28.91
CA ARG A 558 -36.58 1.02 28.29
C ARG A 558 -35.38 1.78 27.81
N CYS A 559 -35.41 2.25 26.57
CA CYS A 559 -34.29 2.98 25.98
C CYS A 559 -34.78 3.93 24.89
N LEU A 560 -33.89 4.75 24.36
CA LEU A 560 -34.16 5.52 23.15
C LEU A 560 -33.78 4.68 21.92
N ASN A 561 -34.46 4.87 20.79
CA ASN A 561 -34.13 4.23 19.53
C ASN A 561 -32.71 4.58 19.02
N THR A 562 -32.08 5.61 19.60
CA THR A 562 -30.71 6.06 19.34
C THR A 562 -29.68 5.54 20.34
N ASP A 563 -30.12 4.79 21.36
CA ASP A 563 -29.28 4.31 22.45
C ASP A 563 -28.54 3.02 22.10
N LYS A 564 -27.69 2.55 23.02
CA LYS A 564 -27.01 1.25 22.94
C LYS A 564 -27.52 0.34 24.08
N ILE A 565 -27.79 -0.88 23.75
CA ILE A 565 -28.05 -1.95 24.73
C ILE A 565 -26.72 -2.54 25.17
N CYS A 566 -26.50 -2.55 26.48
CA CYS A 566 -25.29 -3.03 27.15
C CYS A 566 -25.56 -4.39 27.77
N LEU A 567 -24.94 -5.45 27.26
CA LEU A 567 -25.07 -6.83 27.70
C LEU A 567 -23.78 -7.24 28.40
N PHE A 568 -23.83 -7.47 29.71
CA PHE A 568 -22.71 -7.97 30.50
C PHE A 568 -22.88 -9.48 30.69
N ALA A 569 -21.83 -10.22 30.35
CA ALA A 569 -21.85 -11.67 30.34
C ALA A 569 -20.99 -12.32 31.42
N SER A 570 -21.26 -13.59 31.71
CA SER A 570 -20.55 -14.39 32.72
C SER A 570 -19.05 -14.53 32.43
N SER A 571 -18.64 -14.43 31.19
CA SER A 571 -17.24 -14.38 30.76
C SER A 571 -16.49 -13.10 31.17
N GLY A 572 -17.20 -12.12 31.76
CA GLY A 572 -16.63 -10.83 32.11
C GLY A 572 -16.51 -9.85 30.94
N ASN A 573 -17.17 -10.11 29.82
CA ASN A 573 -17.24 -9.24 28.66
C ASN A 573 -18.49 -8.37 28.68
N LEU A 574 -18.40 -7.18 28.12
CA LEU A 574 -19.51 -6.32 27.73
C LEU A 574 -19.67 -6.36 26.23
N TYR A 575 -20.87 -6.68 25.76
CA TYR A 575 -21.29 -6.57 24.36
C TYR A 575 -22.24 -5.38 24.23
N GLN A 576 -22.08 -4.59 23.15
CA GLN A 576 -22.92 -3.43 22.87
C GLN A 576 -23.65 -3.63 21.54
N ILE A 577 -24.96 -3.39 21.56
CA ILE A 577 -25.88 -3.44 20.40
C ILE A 577 -26.52 -2.06 20.27
N LYS A 578 -26.48 -1.46 19.08
CA LYS A 578 -27.22 -0.21 18.85
C LYS A 578 -28.72 -0.53 18.80
N ALA A 579 -29.54 0.22 19.51
CA ALA A 579 -31.00 0.08 19.44
C ALA A 579 -31.51 0.18 17.98
N ALA A 580 -30.89 1.05 17.17
CA ALA A 580 -31.22 1.18 15.75
C ALA A 580 -30.98 -0.08 14.91
N ASP A 581 -30.09 -1.00 15.35
CA ASP A 581 -29.80 -2.26 14.65
C ASP A 581 -30.78 -3.37 15.05
N VAL A 582 -31.60 -3.15 16.10
CA VAL A 582 -32.61 -4.12 16.59
C VAL A 582 -33.92 -3.91 15.82
N PRO A 583 -34.52 -4.93 15.21
CA PRO A 583 -35.75 -4.76 14.45
C PRO A 583 -36.91 -4.33 15.33
N ALA A 584 -37.66 -3.34 14.87
CA ALA A 584 -38.96 -3.00 15.46
C ALA A 584 -39.97 -4.12 15.14
N GLY A 585 -40.69 -4.59 16.13
CA GLY A 585 -41.66 -5.67 15.98
C GLY A 585 -42.94 -5.48 16.76
N LYS A 586 -43.96 -6.22 16.38
CA LYS A 586 -45.21 -6.32 17.13
C LYS A 586 -45.06 -7.34 18.25
N LEU A 587 -46.00 -7.36 19.21
CA LEU A 587 -45.93 -8.27 20.36
C LEU A 587 -45.80 -9.75 19.93
N ARG A 588 -46.46 -10.18 18.87
CA ARG A 588 -46.46 -11.54 18.35
C ARG A 588 -45.28 -11.89 17.43
N ASP A 589 -44.47 -10.93 17.04
CA ASP A 589 -43.33 -11.19 16.17
C ASP A 589 -42.23 -11.89 16.96
N LYS A 590 -41.55 -12.85 16.34
CA LYS A 590 -40.49 -13.63 17.00
C LYS A 590 -39.22 -12.80 17.30
N GLY A 591 -38.94 -11.75 16.51
CA GLY A 591 -37.72 -10.97 16.62
C GLY A 591 -36.50 -11.63 15.96
N THR A 592 -35.31 -11.14 16.27
CA THR A 592 -34.03 -11.59 15.74
C THR A 592 -33.17 -12.19 16.85
N PRO A 593 -32.42 -13.27 16.63
CA PRO A 593 -31.46 -13.78 17.61
C PRO A 593 -30.44 -12.72 17.98
N ILE A 594 -30.20 -12.52 19.28
CA ILE A 594 -29.26 -11.51 19.80
C ILE A 594 -27.83 -11.76 19.31
N GLU A 595 -27.49 -13.00 19.01
CA GLU A 595 -26.21 -13.43 18.45
C GLU A 595 -25.95 -12.85 17.04
N ASN A 596 -27.00 -12.62 16.27
CA ASN A 596 -26.89 -12.01 14.93
C ASN A 596 -26.59 -10.51 14.99
N LEU A 597 -26.89 -9.86 16.11
CA LEU A 597 -26.70 -8.42 16.32
C LEU A 597 -25.43 -8.09 17.10
N SER A 598 -24.79 -9.10 17.71
CA SER A 598 -23.62 -8.92 18.58
C SER A 598 -22.61 -10.05 18.39
N LYS A 599 -21.47 -9.95 19.08
CA LYS A 599 -20.48 -11.06 19.19
C LYS A 599 -20.75 -11.98 20.37
N TYR A 600 -21.90 -11.86 21.01
CA TYR A 600 -22.33 -12.73 22.08
C TYR A 600 -22.64 -14.14 21.54
N ASP A 601 -22.25 -15.16 22.27
CA ASP A 601 -22.50 -16.57 21.94
C ASP A 601 -23.16 -17.23 23.15
N GLY A 602 -24.47 -17.40 23.10
CA GLY A 602 -25.28 -17.96 24.19
C GLY A 602 -25.00 -19.44 24.51
N THR A 603 -24.25 -20.14 23.64
CA THR A 603 -23.80 -21.51 23.91
C THR A 603 -22.62 -21.58 24.87
N LYS A 604 -21.86 -20.51 24.98
CA LYS A 604 -20.63 -20.40 25.80
C LYS A 604 -20.74 -19.47 26.97
N ASP A 605 -21.72 -18.57 26.95
CA ASP A 605 -21.80 -17.46 27.90
C ASP A 605 -23.26 -17.25 28.35
N SER A 606 -23.44 -16.63 29.49
CA SER A 606 -24.77 -16.27 30.01
C SER A 606 -24.84 -14.78 30.30
N ILE A 607 -26.01 -14.19 30.09
CA ILE A 607 -26.26 -12.78 30.37
C ILE A 607 -26.43 -12.60 31.87
N ILE A 608 -25.59 -11.79 32.49
CA ILE A 608 -25.62 -11.48 33.93
C ILE A 608 -26.39 -10.18 34.18
N TYR A 609 -26.17 -9.16 33.35
CA TYR A 609 -26.82 -7.88 33.49
C TYR A 609 -27.04 -7.25 32.12
N LEU A 610 -28.25 -6.74 31.89
CA LEU A 610 -28.63 -6.12 30.62
C LEU A 610 -29.33 -4.79 30.92
N THR A 611 -28.87 -3.73 30.28
CA THR A 611 -29.39 -2.36 30.49
C THR A 611 -29.10 -1.47 29.26
N SER A 612 -29.62 -0.25 29.25
CA SER A 612 -29.28 0.74 28.25
C SER A 612 -28.01 1.53 28.64
N ALA A 613 -27.30 2.06 27.65
CA ALA A 613 -26.16 2.93 27.92
C ALA A 613 -26.59 4.24 28.60
N GLN A 614 -27.82 4.70 28.34
CA GLN A 614 -28.39 5.88 29.01
C GLN A 614 -28.60 5.63 30.52
N ASP A 615 -29.12 4.46 30.89
CA ASP A 615 -29.33 4.08 32.28
C ASP A 615 -28.02 3.87 33.06
N LEU A 616 -26.93 3.60 32.38
CA LEU A 616 -25.61 3.46 33.01
C LEU A 616 -24.99 4.81 33.41
N LYS A 617 -25.36 5.90 32.74
CA LYS A 617 -24.69 7.19 32.95
C LYS A 617 -24.74 7.65 34.42
N GLY A 618 -23.56 7.98 34.94
CA GLY A 618 -23.40 8.48 36.31
C GLY A 618 -23.62 7.42 37.40
N ARG A 619 -23.79 6.14 37.05
CA ARG A 619 -23.93 5.04 38.03
C ARG A 619 -22.60 4.36 38.29
N THR A 620 -22.55 3.65 39.43
CA THR A 620 -21.46 2.73 39.76
C THR A 620 -22.01 1.30 39.79
N LEU A 621 -21.32 0.35 39.14
CA LEU A 621 -21.69 -1.05 39.14
C LEU A 621 -20.82 -1.84 40.13
N VAL A 622 -21.42 -2.73 40.91
CA VAL A 622 -20.73 -3.71 41.75
C VAL A 622 -20.67 -5.03 40.99
N PHE A 623 -19.47 -5.54 40.81
CA PHE A 623 -19.21 -6.85 40.20
C PHE A 623 -18.87 -7.87 41.27
N ALA A 624 -19.38 -9.08 41.14
CA ALA A 624 -19.01 -10.23 41.97
C ALA A 624 -18.74 -11.45 41.07
N THR A 625 -17.68 -12.20 41.37
CA THR A 625 -17.28 -13.39 40.62
C THR A 625 -17.44 -14.65 41.46
N LYS A 626 -17.48 -15.84 40.83
CA LYS A 626 -17.56 -17.16 41.47
C LYS A 626 -16.47 -17.34 42.55
N MET A 627 -15.25 -16.85 42.29
CA MET A 627 -14.15 -16.91 43.26
C MET A 627 -14.22 -15.80 44.31
N ALA A 628 -15.39 -15.18 44.46
CA ALA A 628 -15.69 -14.14 45.45
C ALA A 628 -14.82 -12.88 45.31
N MET A 629 -14.36 -12.57 44.11
CA MET A 629 -13.74 -11.28 43.81
C MET A 629 -14.82 -10.23 43.61
N VAL A 630 -14.72 -9.11 44.30
CA VAL A 630 -15.69 -8.01 44.22
C VAL A 630 -14.99 -6.69 43.90
N LYS A 631 -15.67 -5.82 43.16
CA LYS A 631 -15.19 -4.46 42.84
C LYS A 631 -16.36 -3.54 42.52
N GLN A 632 -16.14 -2.26 42.70
CA GLN A 632 -16.99 -1.21 42.18
C GLN A 632 -16.35 -0.65 40.90
N VAL A 633 -17.13 -0.39 39.86
CA VAL A 633 -16.64 0.20 38.58
C VAL A 633 -17.59 1.33 38.18
N PRO A 634 -17.09 2.57 38.03
CA PRO A 634 -17.86 3.66 37.47
C PRO A 634 -18.29 3.35 36.05
N ALA A 635 -19.54 3.65 35.69
CA ALA A 635 -20.11 3.27 34.40
C ALA A 635 -19.46 4.02 33.21
N GLU A 636 -18.80 5.14 33.47
CA GLU A 636 -18.00 5.88 32.47
C GLU A 636 -16.87 5.02 31.89
N GLU A 637 -16.37 4.05 32.60
CA GLU A 637 -15.38 3.08 32.12
C GLU A 637 -15.91 2.21 30.95
N PHE A 638 -17.22 2.15 30.76
CA PHE A 638 -17.89 1.39 29.71
C PHE A 638 -18.34 2.26 28.53
N GLU A 639 -18.12 3.56 28.56
CA GLU A 639 -18.36 4.45 27.42
C GLU A 639 -17.33 4.17 26.33
N THR A 640 -17.74 3.49 25.28
CA THR A 640 -16.88 3.09 24.18
C THR A 640 -17.68 2.92 22.89
N ASN A 641 -16.98 3.02 21.74
CA ASN A 641 -17.54 2.72 20.44
C ASN A 641 -17.29 1.26 20.02
N ASN A 642 -16.53 0.51 20.79
CA ASN A 642 -16.27 -0.89 20.49
C ASN A 642 -17.49 -1.76 20.79
N ARG A 643 -17.84 -2.65 19.87
CA ARG A 643 -18.98 -3.59 20.03
C ARG A 643 -18.75 -4.64 21.15
N MET A 644 -17.53 -4.85 21.59
CA MET A 644 -17.15 -5.78 22.63
C MET A 644 -15.92 -5.23 23.37
N VAL A 645 -15.99 -5.23 24.73
CA VAL A 645 -14.88 -4.88 25.61
C VAL A 645 -14.89 -5.77 26.85
N ALA A 646 -13.71 -6.02 27.44
CA ALA A 646 -13.63 -6.66 28.75
C ALA A 646 -14.18 -5.74 29.84
N ALA A 647 -15.23 -6.17 30.57
CA ALA A 647 -15.81 -5.46 31.70
C ALA A 647 -15.10 -5.80 33.02
N THR A 648 -14.50 -6.97 33.11
CA THR A 648 -13.64 -7.38 34.22
C THR A 648 -12.58 -8.37 33.80
N LYS A 649 -11.47 -8.45 34.53
CA LYS A 649 -10.42 -9.45 34.33
C LYS A 649 -10.70 -10.64 35.26
N LEU A 650 -10.95 -11.79 34.69
CA LEU A 650 -11.18 -13.05 35.40
C LEU A 650 -9.89 -13.87 35.51
N GLN A 651 -9.84 -14.77 36.53
CA GLN A 651 -8.85 -15.84 36.61
C GLN A 651 -9.36 -17.06 35.83
N GLU A 652 -8.48 -17.99 35.54
CA GLU A 652 -8.85 -19.27 34.91
C GLU A 652 -9.86 -20.03 35.82
N GLY A 653 -10.97 -20.42 35.23
CA GLY A 653 -12.06 -21.09 35.96
C GLY A 653 -13.00 -20.15 36.72
N ASP A 654 -12.79 -18.83 36.73
CA ASP A 654 -13.67 -17.84 37.35
C ASP A 654 -14.75 -17.37 36.37
N GLY A 655 -15.84 -16.82 36.86
CA GLY A 655 -16.92 -16.24 36.10
C GLY A 655 -17.67 -15.19 36.88
N VAL A 656 -18.26 -14.21 36.19
CA VAL A 656 -19.13 -13.22 36.86
C VAL A 656 -20.43 -13.87 37.28
N VAL A 657 -20.83 -13.66 38.50
CA VAL A 657 -22.09 -14.18 39.07
C VAL A 657 -23.15 -13.11 39.15
N THR A 658 -22.76 -11.91 39.59
CA THR A 658 -23.69 -10.81 39.84
C THR A 658 -23.07 -9.48 39.43
N ILE A 659 -23.89 -8.64 38.79
CA ILE A 659 -23.59 -7.23 38.54
C ILE A 659 -24.83 -6.44 38.92
N VAL A 660 -24.67 -5.49 39.85
CA VAL A 660 -25.77 -4.65 40.33
C VAL A 660 -25.37 -3.18 40.36
N PRO A 661 -26.25 -2.26 39.95
CA PRO A 661 -26.03 -0.83 40.09
C PRO A 661 -26.17 -0.40 41.55
N VAL A 662 -25.35 0.56 41.99
CA VAL A 662 -25.48 1.21 43.29
C VAL A 662 -26.51 2.32 43.18
N GLU A 663 -27.55 2.24 43.99
CA GLU A 663 -28.68 3.21 44.03
C GLU A 663 -28.87 3.77 45.46
N GLY A 664 -27.76 4.13 46.12
CA GLY A 664 -27.77 4.69 47.46
C GLY A 664 -27.68 3.67 48.59
N GLN A 665 -27.52 2.37 48.30
CA GLN A 665 -27.30 1.35 49.28
C GLN A 665 -25.90 1.51 49.92
N SER A 666 -25.78 1.26 51.21
CA SER A 666 -24.55 1.41 51.99
C SER A 666 -23.88 0.09 52.36
N GLU A 667 -24.56 -1.03 52.19
CA GLU A 667 -24.10 -2.32 52.70
C GLU A 667 -24.27 -3.42 51.62
N VAL A 668 -23.45 -4.45 51.77
CA VAL A 668 -23.40 -5.62 50.88
C VAL A 668 -23.56 -6.90 51.66
N VAL A 669 -24.32 -7.84 51.13
CA VAL A 669 -24.34 -9.22 51.59
C VAL A 669 -23.86 -10.13 50.46
N LEU A 670 -22.87 -10.97 50.80
CA LEU A 670 -22.39 -12.06 49.93
C LEU A 670 -22.96 -13.38 50.40
N GLN A 671 -23.46 -14.20 49.49
CA GLN A 671 -23.98 -15.54 49.71
C GLN A 671 -23.13 -16.56 48.99
N THR A 672 -22.68 -17.62 49.68
CA THR A 672 -21.96 -18.73 49.05
C THR A 672 -22.90 -19.92 48.78
N THR A 673 -22.49 -20.78 47.84
CA THR A 673 -23.19 -22.05 47.51
C THR A 673 -23.34 -22.95 48.74
N GLY A 674 -22.49 -22.84 49.76
CA GLY A 674 -22.58 -23.54 51.05
C GLY A 674 -23.56 -22.91 52.04
N GLY A 675 -24.26 -21.81 51.66
CA GLY A 675 -25.24 -21.11 52.48
C GLY A 675 -24.58 -20.28 53.58
N VAL A 676 -23.39 -19.79 53.35
CA VAL A 676 -22.70 -18.84 54.26
C VAL A 676 -22.99 -17.43 53.75
N PHE A 677 -23.36 -16.55 54.68
CA PHE A 677 -23.65 -15.16 54.42
C PHE A 677 -22.62 -14.25 55.13
N LEU A 678 -22.16 -13.22 54.44
CA LEU A 678 -21.27 -12.19 54.99
C LEU A 678 -21.82 -10.81 54.64
N ARG A 679 -22.17 -10.02 55.67
CA ARG A 679 -22.63 -8.63 55.57
C ARG A 679 -21.50 -7.68 55.96
N PHE A 680 -21.25 -6.65 55.12
CA PHE A 680 -20.24 -5.63 55.39
C PHE A 680 -20.55 -4.32 54.67
N PRO A 681 -19.94 -3.17 55.04
CA PRO A 681 -20.16 -1.89 54.40
C PRO A 681 -19.69 -1.89 52.92
N LEU A 682 -20.47 -1.28 52.02
CA LEU A 682 -20.13 -1.16 50.61
C LEU A 682 -18.81 -0.41 50.37
N GLU A 683 -18.47 0.55 51.22
CA GLU A 683 -17.21 1.32 51.15
C GLU A 683 -15.95 0.46 51.29
N GLU A 684 -16.06 -0.75 51.84
CA GLU A 684 -14.95 -1.71 51.86
C GLU A 684 -14.67 -2.36 50.49
N ILE A 685 -15.55 -2.19 49.51
CA ILE A 685 -15.31 -2.62 48.13
C ILE A 685 -14.65 -1.48 47.37
N SER A 686 -13.41 -1.70 46.95
CA SER A 686 -12.63 -0.69 46.22
C SER A 686 -13.26 -0.30 44.89
N VAL A 687 -13.28 1.00 44.55
CA VAL A 687 -13.60 1.52 43.24
C VAL A 687 -12.39 1.32 42.34
N LEU A 688 -12.55 0.58 41.26
CA LEU A 688 -11.46 0.14 40.40
C LEU A 688 -11.83 0.30 38.90
N LYS A 689 -10.84 0.31 38.03
CA LYS A 689 -11.04 0.31 36.56
C LYS A 689 -11.59 -1.04 36.10
N LYS A 690 -12.29 -1.02 34.96
CA LYS A 690 -12.84 -2.24 34.31
C LYS A 690 -11.83 -3.37 34.14
N ALA A 691 -10.58 -3.09 33.79
CA ALA A 691 -9.53 -4.09 33.56
C ALA A 691 -8.95 -4.73 34.85
N SER A 692 -9.44 -4.37 36.03
CA SER A 692 -8.97 -4.95 37.31
C SER A 692 -9.72 -6.24 37.67
N ARG A 693 -9.12 -7.10 38.51
CA ARG A 693 -9.75 -8.32 39.05
C ARG A 693 -10.69 -8.07 40.19
N GLY A 694 -10.50 -6.99 40.95
CA GLY A 694 -11.20 -6.73 42.18
C GLY A 694 -10.45 -7.19 43.43
N VAL A 695 -11.12 -7.13 44.56
CA VAL A 695 -10.65 -7.55 45.90
C VAL A 695 -11.47 -8.74 46.38
N ARG A 696 -10.93 -9.57 47.26
CA ARG A 696 -11.67 -10.71 47.79
C ARG A 696 -12.79 -10.22 48.75
N GLY A 697 -14.03 -10.63 48.47
CA GLY A 697 -15.20 -10.26 49.25
C GLY A 697 -15.40 -11.13 50.49
N ILE A 698 -15.39 -12.45 50.35
CA ILE A 698 -15.57 -13.45 51.40
C ILE A 698 -14.52 -14.55 51.27
N LYS A 699 -14.12 -15.18 52.36
CA LYS A 699 -13.29 -16.39 52.36
C LYS A 699 -14.14 -17.61 52.06
N LEU A 700 -13.98 -18.17 50.87
CA LEU A 700 -14.64 -19.40 50.47
C LEU A 700 -14.00 -20.62 51.13
N ALA A 701 -14.82 -21.61 51.51
CA ALA A 701 -14.33 -22.91 51.93
C ALA A 701 -13.90 -23.75 50.71
N LYS A 702 -13.29 -24.90 50.90
CA LYS A 702 -12.85 -25.78 49.81
C LYS A 702 -14.06 -26.25 49.00
N ASN A 703 -14.06 -26.04 47.69
CA ASN A 703 -15.15 -26.35 46.78
C ASN A 703 -16.43 -25.50 46.93
N GLU A 704 -16.36 -24.36 47.59
CA GLU A 704 -17.45 -23.37 47.60
C GLU A 704 -17.18 -22.25 46.57
N GLU A 705 -18.27 -21.75 46.00
CA GLU A 705 -18.27 -20.59 45.11
C GLU A 705 -19.19 -19.49 45.68
N LEU A 706 -19.01 -18.28 45.22
CA LEU A 706 -20.01 -17.23 45.48
C LEU A 706 -21.24 -17.53 44.64
N GLU A 707 -22.40 -17.52 45.26
CA GLU A 707 -23.69 -17.76 44.61
C GLU A 707 -24.36 -16.44 44.23
N ASN A 708 -24.34 -15.45 45.12
CA ASN A 708 -24.98 -14.16 44.86
C ASN A 708 -24.34 -13.00 45.68
N LEU A 709 -24.61 -11.76 45.23
CA LEU A 709 -24.32 -10.52 45.92
C LEU A 709 -25.61 -9.69 45.97
N TYR A 710 -25.91 -9.17 47.13
CA TYR A 710 -27.06 -8.29 47.36
C TYR A 710 -26.57 -6.94 47.92
N LEU A 711 -27.07 -5.83 47.35
CA LEU A 711 -26.92 -4.50 47.92
C LEU A 711 -28.11 -4.24 48.86
N ILE A 712 -27.83 -3.86 50.09
CA ILE A 712 -28.88 -3.66 51.12
C ILE A 712 -29.24 -2.19 51.22
N GLY A 713 -30.54 -1.90 51.00
CA GLY A 713 -31.21 -0.65 51.38
C GLY A 713 -32.08 -0.84 52.61
N GLU A 714 -33.40 -0.67 52.46
CA GLU A 714 -34.39 -0.85 53.52
C GLU A 714 -34.84 -2.33 53.59
N ASP A 715 -34.38 -3.13 54.47
CA ASP A 715 -34.75 -4.54 54.78
C ASP A 715 -35.08 -5.50 53.61
N PRO A 716 -34.14 -5.92 52.82
CA PRO A 716 -34.38 -6.96 51.81
C PRO A 716 -34.53 -8.34 52.48
N VAL A 717 -35.63 -8.99 52.18
CA VAL A 717 -35.92 -10.36 52.58
C VAL A 717 -35.74 -11.24 51.34
N ILE A 718 -34.93 -12.28 51.47
CA ILE A 718 -34.79 -13.32 50.45
C ILE A 718 -35.35 -14.64 50.95
N GLU A 719 -35.89 -15.46 50.04
CA GLU A 719 -36.21 -16.82 50.35
C GLU A 719 -34.98 -17.73 50.17
N TYR A 720 -34.55 -18.38 51.21
CA TYR A 720 -33.47 -19.33 51.20
C TYR A 720 -33.93 -20.68 51.82
N LYS A 721 -33.93 -21.75 50.99
CA LYS A 721 -34.39 -23.10 51.40
C LYS A 721 -35.79 -23.10 52.03
N GLY A 722 -36.75 -22.37 51.45
CA GLY A 722 -38.13 -22.31 51.92
C GLY A 722 -38.36 -21.46 53.17
N LYS A 723 -37.40 -20.66 53.60
CA LYS A 723 -37.52 -19.72 54.74
C LYS A 723 -37.08 -18.32 54.37
N GLU A 724 -37.74 -17.34 54.93
CA GLU A 724 -37.38 -15.93 54.78
C GLU A 724 -36.10 -15.56 55.55
N VAL A 725 -35.13 -14.97 54.88
CA VAL A 725 -33.90 -14.47 55.51
C VAL A 725 -33.89 -12.93 55.39
N HIS A 726 -34.01 -12.26 56.53
CA HIS A 726 -33.88 -10.81 56.64
C HIS A 726 -32.41 -10.41 56.62
N MET A 727 -31.95 -9.81 55.57
CA MET A 727 -30.51 -9.51 55.37
C MET A 727 -30.00 -8.45 56.34
N ASN A 728 -30.83 -7.51 56.76
CA ASN A 728 -30.49 -6.47 57.74
C ASN A 728 -30.31 -7.02 59.17
N ARG A 729 -30.73 -8.26 59.46
CA ARG A 729 -30.49 -8.94 60.75
C ARG A 729 -29.18 -9.71 60.78
N LEU A 730 -28.47 -9.84 59.67
CA LEU A 730 -27.15 -10.44 59.64
C LEU A 730 -26.13 -9.53 60.37
N LYS A 731 -25.23 -10.11 61.16
CA LYS A 731 -24.19 -9.34 61.84
C LYS A 731 -23.25 -8.69 60.84
N ILE A 732 -23.02 -7.38 60.96
CA ILE A 732 -22.02 -6.66 60.18
C ILE A 732 -20.62 -7.15 60.59
N ALA A 733 -19.82 -7.52 59.57
CA ALA A 733 -18.46 -7.98 59.74
C ALA A 733 -17.52 -7.19 58.79
N LYS A 734 -16.25 -7.52 58.79
CA LYS A 734 -15.29 -6.95 57.83
C LYS A 734 -15.30 -7.77 56.52
N ARG A 735 -15.06 -7.12 55.42
CA ARG A 735 -14.79 -7.77 54.11
C ARG A 735 -13.67 -8.82 54.28
N ASP A 736 -13.67 -9.85 53.45
CA ASP A 736 -12.71 -10.97 53.55
C ASP A 736 -12.86 -11.83 54.81
N GLY A 737 -14.01 -11.75 55.46
CA GLY A 737 -14.36 -12.61 56.62
C GLY A 737 -14.79 -14.01 56.18
N LYS A 738 -14.98 -14.93 57.13
CA LYS A 738 -15.48 -16.29 56.88
C LYS A 738 -17.00 -16.37 56.74
N GLY A 739 -17.72 -15.29 57.08
CA GLY A 739 -19.17 -15.29 57.12
C GLY A 739 -19.77 -16.22 58.18
N SER A 740 -21.10 -16.35 58.18
CA SER A 740 -21.84 -17.24 59.06
C SER A 740 -22.98 -17.94 58.35
N LYS A 741 -23.27 -19.18 58.72
CA LYS A 741 -24.47 -19.88 58.22
C LYS A 741 -25.69 -19.29 58.94
N VAL A 742 -26.75 -19.03 58.15
CA VAL A 742 -28.04 -18.64 58.71
C VAL A 742 -28.63 -19.85 59.43
N ARG A 743 -29.03 -19.69 60.69
CA ARG A 743 -29.82 -20.73 61.41
C ARG A 743 -31.22 -20.72 60.79
N LEU A 744 -31.55 -21.76 60.03
CA LEU A 744 -32.84 -21.96 59.38
C LEU A 744 -33.88 -22.44 60.38
#